data_201277118f45679dafad81bcd43c0624
#
_entry.id   201277118f45679dafad81bcd43c0624
#
_cell.length_a   1.000
_cell.length_b   1.000
_cell.length_c   1.000
_cell.angle_alpha   90.00
_cell.angle_beta   90.00
_cell.angle_gamma   90.00
#
_symmetry.space_group_name_H-M   'P 1'
#
loop_
_entity.id
_entity.type
_entity.pdbx_description
1 polymer ?
#
loop_
_entity_poly.entity_id
_entity_poly.type
_entity_poly.pdbx_seq_one_letter_code
_entity_poly.pdbx_strand_id
1 'polypeptide(L)'
;MAGGEGTRLRPLSLGMPKPMVPLLGRPVMEHIIGLLKRHGIDEIAVTLCYMPEAVQSYFGDGQKWGVRLHYFIEEAPLGTAGSVRACAPFLEGEDFLVISGDSVCDLDLTAAMEFHQAKRAQAILVLFRHPAPLEYGLVLTDEEQRVVRFVEKPSWGQVVTDLVNTGIYLLSPQVLEQIPPDRPWDFGKDVFPALLESGGGLYGVPGGGYWCDMGDCGAYLDCAADALSGKVKLDMGLPQQSPGVWSPQPIPEGVTVIPPCWLGPGAAVEPGALIGPHTVLEQNSWVGRRSLVQRSVLLPGARAEERTTLYGAILCKGAAARPEAVLNEGTVLGERALAEEKAVLLEGVRLWPARVAPAGTRLSRSITSSGRREPLLFGDGGVIRGVLGEDLGPEALMTIGGVLGCEGKVGLGYWGGNGARMLAQAAASGIAAAGGTPLAHDLECAAQAAWLAEHHQIPVSLFLEQEGDRIYLHLFGRSGLPLGRARERKLEHAVAQGDAPRVPAGQIGEVVRVHAGCDDYAADAARRSRLHRFPMRSITVAVPGSAPADRAIRQALSSLGCTVLDRWRKGVPAFSGLHGGLYLSAQDESGTLLDPGQLLTLVCLIEMEDGGGRVAVPDGASAAVDLVAAGFHGTALRLGRDGEQALSLYAALPWLRDAAFAAARICSRIGSSGEKLEALMSKTPRFSSWKREVPLHGNRGLLMQTLAEGKAAAGGEGVRIHTGNGWVYLVPLSRRPALRILAESPDLEVAAELCDFYAGRAAQLDRELSRQLPPPEQRESPAGERL
;
A
#
# COMPACT_ATOMS: atom_id res chain seq x y z
N MET A 1 -6.29 -31.53 16.80
CA MET A 1 -6.61 -30.79 15.56
C MET A 1 -5.82 -29.49 15.53
N ALA A 2 -4.88 -29.30 14.59
CA ALA A 2 -3.93 -28.18 14.58
C ALA A 2 -3.79 -27.51 13.18
N GLY A 3 -4.80 -27.67 12.30
CA GLY A 3 -4.77 -27.21 10.92
C GLY A 3 -5.21 -25.74 10.68
N GLY A 4 -5.55 -24.98 11.73
CA GLY A 4 -6.16 -23.66 11.61
C GLY A 4 -5.20 -22.55 11.16
N GLU A 5 -5.62 -21.72 10.19
CA GLU A 5 -4.85 -20.57 9.66
C GLU A 5 -4.85 -19.35 10.61
N GLY A 6 -5.86 -19.20 11.47
CA GLY A 6 -5.94 -18.10 12.44
C GLY A 6 -6.09 -16.72 11.81
N THR A 7 -6.93 -16.57 10.78
CA THR A 7 -7.11 -15.31 10.03
C THR A 7 -7.52 -14.11 10.89
N ARG A 8 -8.32 -14.32 11.96
CA ARG A 8 -8.74 -13.27 12.90
C ARG A 8 -7.60 -12.75 13.81
N LEU A 9 -6.54 -13.57 14.01
CA LEU A 9 -5.33 -13.19 14.75
C LEU A 9 -4.34 -12.36 13.92
N ARG A 10 -4.57 -12.17 12.61
CA ARG A 10 -3.67 -11.37 11.78
C ARG A 10 -3.56 -9.94 12.33
N PRO A 11 -2.34 -9.35 12.37
CA PRO A 11 -1.09 -9.80 11.75
C PRO A 11 -0.23 -10.75 12.59
N LEU A 12 -0.61 -11.10 13.82
CA LEU A 12 0.14 -11.99 14.71
C LEU A 12 0.40 -13.38 14.09
N SER A 13 -0.62 -13.96 13.41
CA SER A 13 -0.54 -15.27 12.76
C SER A 13 -0.03 -15.23 11.31
N LEU A 14 0.42 -14.06 10.79
CA LEU A 14 1.06 -14.02 9.48
C LEU A 14 2.46 -14.63 9.55
N GLY A 15 2.67 -15.73 8.86
CA GLY A 15 3.95 -16.44 8.85
C GLY A 15 4.09 -17.54 9.91
N MET A 16 3.03 -17.84 10.70
CA MET A 16 2.98 -19.01 11.60
C MET A 16 1.56 -19.56 11.70
N PRO A 17 1.36 -20.87 11.85
CA PRO A 17 0.04 -21.45 12.09
C PRO A 17 -0.44 -21.12 13.51
N LYS A 18 -1.77 -21.04 13.70
CA LYS A 18 -2.39 -20.65 14.98
C LYS A 18 -1.86 -21.43 16.21
N PRO A 19 -1.65 -22.75 16.14
CA PRO A 19 -1.11 -23.52 17.26
C PRO A 19 0.32 -23.13 17.68
N MET A 20 1.06 -22.44 16.80
CA MET A 20 2.42 -21.98 17.05
C MET A 20 2.50 -20.56 17.62
N VAL A 21 1.39 -19.87 17.79
CA VAL A 21 1.35 -18.54 18.41
C VAL A 21 1.94 -18.66 19.83
N PRO A 22 2.97 -17.84 20.17
CA PRO A 22 3.62 -17.97 21.46
C PRO A 22 2.77 -17.39 22.59
N LEU A 23 2.74 -18.10 23.70
CA LEU A 23 2.17 -17.66 24.97
C LEU A 23 3.20 -17.94 26.09
N LEU A 24 3.67 -16.88 26.75
CA LEU A 24 4.70 -16.98 27.80
C LEU A 24 5.95 -17.74 27.31
N GLY A 25 6.44 -17.40 26.11
CA GLY A 25 7.65 -17.95 25.52
C GLY A 25 7.53 -19.33 24.88
N ARG A 26 6.33 -19.94 24.84
CA ARG A 26 6.08 -21.27 24.29
C ARG A 26 4.89 -21.27 23.32
N PRO A 27 4.89 -22.06 22.24
CA PRO A 27 3.71 -22.25 21.42
C PRO A 27 2.50 -22.73 22.20
N VAL A 28 1.29 -22.31 21.84
CA VAL A 28 0.06 -22.78 22.49
C VAL A 28 -0.06 -24.30 22.47
N MET A 29 0.29 -24.93 21.36
CA MET A 29 0.27 -26.38 21.25
C MET A 29 1.19 -27.06 22.28
N GLU A 30 2.28 -26.44 22.72
CA GLU A 30 3.15 -26.99 23.78
C GLU A 30 2.43 -27.08 25.14
N HIS A 31 1.62 -26.05 25.47
CA HIS A 31 0.81 -26.07 26.66
C HIS A 31 -0.24 -27.19 26.64
N ILE A 32 -0.84 -27.45 25.46
CA ILE A 32 -1.80 -28.53 25.27
C ILE A 32 -1.13 -29.91 25.39
N ILE A 33 0.05 -30.10 24.78
CA ILE A 33 0.84 -31.33 24.93
C ILE A 33 1.16 -31.56 26.42
N GLY A 34 1.54 -30.50 27.14
CA GLY A 34 1.77 -30.58 28.57
C GLY A 34 0.52 -30.96 29.38
N LEU A 35 -0.66 -30.48 28.97
CA LEU A 35 -1.94 -30.88 29.57
C LEU A 35 -2.22 -32.36 29.31
N LEU A 36 -2.14 -32.83 28.09
CA LEU A 36 -2.39 -34.22 27.71
C LEU A 36 -1.46 -35.18 28.49
N LYS A 37 -0.17 -34.86 28.58
CA LYS A 37 0.79 -35.65 29.33
C LYS A 37 0.46 -35.73 30.83
N ARG A 38 -0.01 -34.65 31.46
CA ARG A 38 -0.44 -34.66 32.89
C ARG A 38 -1.60 -35.61 33.13
N HIS A 39 -2.47 -35.84 32.12
CA HIS A 39 -3.58 -36.78 32.16
C HIS A 39 -3.26 -38.18 31.61
N GLY A 40 -1.93 -38.47 31.41
CA GLY A 40 -1.48 -39.81 31.00
C GLY A 40 -1.61 -40.11 29.52
N ILE A 41 -1.87 -39.10 28.68
CA ILE A 41 -1.96 -39.23 27.24
C ILE A 41 -0.60 -38.87 26.63
N ASP A 42 0.12 -39.85 26.10
CA ASP A 42 1.49 -39.71 25.58
C ASP A 42 1.61 -40.12 24.09
N GLU A 43 0.61 -40.70 23.48
CA GLU A 43 0.49 -40.94 22.05
C GLU A 43 -0.52 -39.97 21.43
N ILE A 44 -0.04 -39.15 20.49
CA ILE A 44 -0.84 -38.02 19.99
C ILE A 44 -0.77 -37.98 18.45
N ALA A 45 -1.91 -38.11 17.77
CA ALA A 45 -2.06 -37.74 16.39
C ALA A 45 -2.28 -36.23 16.22
N VAL A 46 -1.54 -35.63 15.31
CA VAL A 46 -1.60 -34.18 15.04
C VAL A 46 -2.05 -33.99 13.59
N THR A 47 -3.26 -33.46 13.38
CA THR A 47 -3.74 -33.10 12.06
C THR A 47 -3.29 -31.69 11.70
N LEU A 48 -2.70 -31.54 10.52
CA LEU A 48 -2.09 -30.29 10.03
C LEU A 48 -2.59 -29.99 8.61
N CYS A 49 -2.83 -28.71 8.31
CA CYS A 49 -3.16 -28.25 6.97
C CYS A 49 -2.32 -27.02 6.61
N TYR A 50 -2.35 -25.98 7.42
CA TYR A 50 -1.64 -24.72 7.17
C TYR A 50 -0.22 -24.77 7.77
N MET A 51 0.81 -24.55 6.93
CA MET A 51 2.24 -24.51 7.30
C MET A 51 2.68 -25.70 8.19
N PRO A 52 2.46 -26.94 7.78
CA PRO A 52 2.76 -28.11 8.59
C PRO A 52 4.23 -28.22 8.99
N GLU A 53 5.16 -27.74 8.14
CA GLU A 53 6.60 -27.78 8.39
C GLU A 53 7.00 -26.99 9.64
N ALA A 54 6.29 -25.90 9.95
CA ALA A 54 6.59 -25.09 11.12
C ALA A 54 6.32 -25.85 12.42
N VAL A 55 5.24 -26.63 12.46
CA VAL A 55 4.88 -27.48 13.61
C VAL A 55 5.83 -28.66 13.71
N GLN A 56 6.06 -29.38 12.61
CA GLN A 56 6.94 -30.54 12.58
C GLN A 56 8.40 -30.19 12.94
N SER A 57 8.92 -29.06 12.45
CA SER A 57 10.28 -28.61 12.77
C SER A 57 10.47 -28.25 14.23
N TYR A 58 9.42 -27.74 14.91
CA TYR A 58 9.50 -27.36 16.31
C TYR A 58 9.36 -28.56 17.23
N PHE A 59 8.38 -29.43 16.99
CA PHE A 59 8.01 -30.54 17.88
C PHE A 59 8.73 -31.84 17.55
N GLY A 60 9.23 -32.03 16.33
CA GLY A 60 9.87 -33.29 15.93
C GLY A 60 8.97 -34.49 16.18
N ASP A 61 9.49 -35.53 16.79
CA ASP A 61 8.77 -36.75 17.17
C ASP A 61 8.09 -36.68 18.56
N GLY A 62 8.22 -35.56 19.26
CA GLY A 62 7.63 -35.33 20.58
C GLY A 62 8.48 -35.79 21.78
N GLN A 63 9.59 -36.53 21.57
CA GLN A 63 10.42 -37.08 22.67
C GLN A 63 10.88 -36.02 23.67
N LYS A 64 11.22 -34.83 23.21
CA LYS A 64 11.63 -33.70 24.05
C LYS A 64 10.57 -33.36 25.11
N TRP A 65 9.30 -33.54 24.81
CA TRP A 65 8.17 -33.30 25.74
C TRP A 65 7.68 -34.56 26.40
N GLY A 66 8.32 -35.74 26.12
CA GLY A 66 8.00 -37.03 26.66
C GLY A 66 6.66 -37.59 26.17
N VAL A 67 6.34 -37.33 24.91
CA VAL A 67 5.21 -37.87 24.16
C VAL A 67 5.69 -38.39 22.81
N ARG A 68 4.81 -39.12 22.09
CA ARG A 68 5.03 -39.54 20.70
C ARG A 68 4.04 -38.82 19.80
N LEU A 69 4.54 -38.07 18.80
CA LEU A 69 3.72 -37.31 17.86
C LEU A 69 3.67 -38.00 16.49
N HIS A 70 2.46 -38.24 15.98
CA HIS A 70 2.18 -38.78 14.68
C HIS A 70 1.48 -37.70 13.85
N TYR A 71 2.04 -37.31 12.70
CA TYR A 71 1.53 -36.20 11.90
C TYR A 71 0.68 -36.67 10.73
N PHE A 72 -0.51 -36.14 10.56
CA PHE A 72 -1.44 -36.33 9.46
C PHE A 72 -1.62 -35.01 8.73
N ILE A 73 -1.13 -34.95 7.50
CA ILE A 73 -1.13 -33.71 6.70
C ILE A 73 -2.30 -33.77 5.71
N GLU A 74 -3.13 -32.75 5.72
CA GLU A 74 -4.26 -32.57 4.81
C GLU A 74 -3.83 -31.79 3.58
N GLU A 75 -4.05 -32.31 2.38
CA GLU A 75 -3.82 -31.57 1.12
C GLU A 75 -4.89 -30.49 0.87
N ALA A 76 -6.08 -30.66 1.43
CA ALA A 76 -7.17 -29.69 1.42
C ALA A 76 -7.95 -29.78 2.74
N PRO A 77 -8.58 -28.70 3.20
CA PRO A 77 -9.33 -28.70 4.46
C PRO A 77 -10.46 -29.74 4.46
N LEU A 78 -10.36 -30.73 5.32
CA LEU A 78 -11.35 -31.80 5.48
C LEU A 78 -12.43 -31.49 6.53
N GLY A 79 -12.39 -30.32 7.15
CA GLY A 79 -13.23 -29.98 8.30
C GLY A 79 -12.78 -30.69 9.58
N THR A 80 -13.37 -30.35 10.71
CA THR A 80 -12.89 -30.85 12.02
C THR A 80 -13.07 -32.37 12.18
N ALA A 81 -14.16 -32.94 11.71
CA ALA A 81 -14.42 -34.36 11.79
C ALA A 81 -13.69 -35.16 10.69
N GLY A 82 -13.61 -34.60 9.47
CA GLY A 82 -12.87 -35.25 8.39
C GLY A 82 -11.38 -35.37 8.70
N SER A 83 -10.79 -34.36 9.33
CA SER A 83 -9.39 -34.38 9.82
C SER A 83 -9.15 -35.54 10.79
N VAL A 84 -10.07 -35.75 11.74
CA VAL A 84 -9.97 -36.83 12.71
C VAL A 84 -10.23 -38.19 12.03
N ARG A 85 -11.12 -38.26 11.06
CA ARG A 85 -11.34 -39.50 10.26
C ARG A 85 -10.08 -39.95 9.52
N ALA A 86 -9.25 -39.02 9.06
CA ALA A 86 -7.98 -39.32 8.40
C ALA A 86 -6.98 -40.02 9.37
N CYS A 87 -7.13 -39.80 10.68
CA CYS A 87 -6.32 -40.49 11.70
C CYS A 87 -6.83 -41.90 12.09
N ALA A 88 -7.90 -42.40 11.49
CA ALA A 88 -8.48 -43.70 11.85
C ALA A 88 -7.48 -44.88 11.92
N PRO A 89 -6.49 -45.00 11.04
CA PRO A 89 -5.47 -46.05 11.17
C PRO A 89 -4.62 -45.98 12.43
N PHE A 90 -4.45 -44.76 13.01
CA PHE A 90 -3.72 -44.55 14.26
C PHE A 90 -4.56 -44.93 15.48
N LEU A 91 -5.89 -44.76 15.40
CA LEU A 91 -6.78 -44.89 16.54
C LEU A 91 -7.11 -46.36 16.88
N GLU A 92 -6.75 -47.33 16.06
CA GLU A 92 -6.80 -48.81 16.25
C GLU A 92 -8.11 -49.34 16.83
N GLY A 93 -9.21 -48.58 16.73
CA GLY A 93 -10.53 -49.00 17.24
C GLY A 93 -10.75 -48.81 18.72
N GLU A 94 -9.92 -48.03 19.41
CA GLU A 94 -10.07 -47.66 20.83
C GLU A 94 -10.81 -46.33 20.99
N ASP A 95 -11.36 -46.11 22.22
CA ASP A 95 -11.86 -44.77 22.61
C ASP A 95 -10.74 -43.74 22.59
N PHE A 96 -10.99 -42.55 22.07
CA PHE A 96 -9.96 -41.52 21.87
C PHE A 96 -10.45 -40.13 22.25
N LEU A 97 -9.47 -39.27 22.63
CA LEU A 97 -9.67 -37.86 22.90
C LEU A 97 -9.35 -37.01 21.67
N VAL A 98 -10.22 -36.09 21.33
CA VAL A 98 -10.00 -35.02 20.37
C VAL A 98 -9.84 -33.70 21.13
N ILE A 99 -8.82 -32.91 20.81
CA ILE A 99 -8.62 -31.59 21.39
C ILE A 99 -8.19 -30.60 20.29
N SER A 100 -8.68 -29.34 20.40
CA SER A 100 -8.28 -28.27 19.52
C SER A 100 -6.88 -27.80 19.89
N GLY A 101 -5.97 -27.70 18.91
CA GLY A 101 -4.55 -27.36 19.11
C GLY A 101 -4.27 -25.85 19.29
N ASP A 102 -5.30 -25.04 19.35
CA ASP A 102 -5.27 -23.58 19.35
C ASP A 102 -6.01 -22.91 20.51
N SER A 103 -6.47 -23.69 21.48
CA SER A 103 -7.10 -23.19 22.72
C SER A 103 -6.20 -23.45 23.94
N VAL A 104 -6.33 -22.59 24.93
CA VAL A 104 -5.61 -22.74 26.21
C VAL A 104 -6.57 -23.19 27.28
N CYS A 105 -6.23 -24.28 27.97
CA CYS A 105 -7.10 -24.81 29.03
C CYS A 105 -6.31 -25.59 30.09
N ASP A 106 -6.96 -25.75 31.24
CA ASP A 106 -6.53 -26.64 32.33
C ASP A 106 -7.67 -27.54 32.85
N LEU A 107 -8.56 -27.91 31.94
CA LEU A 107 -9.74 -28.75 32.22
C LEU A 107 -9.34 -30.14 32.73
N ASP A 108 -10.18 -30.74 33.56
CA ASP A 108 -9.96 -32.11 34.08
C ASP A 108 -10.37 -33.14 33.06
N LEU A 109 -9.41 -33.55 32.21
CA LEU A 109 -9.63 -34.58 31.19
C LEU A 109 -9.80 -35.98 31.81
N THR A 110 -9.22 -36.25 33.00
CA THR A 110 -9.39 -37.56 33.65
C THR A 110 -10.82 -37.76 34.07
N ALA A 111 -11.46 -36.79 34.71
CA ALA A 111 -12.87 -36.85 35.07
C ALA A 111 -13.80 -37.07 33.84
N ALA A 112 -13.46 -36.42 32.73
CA ALA A 112 -14.21 -36.61 31.47
C ALA A 112 -14.05 -38.04 30.89
N MET A 113 -12.83 -38.60 30.94
CA MET A 113 -12.55 -39.98 30.54
C MET A 113 -13.29 -41.04 31.39
N GLU A 114 -13.26 -40.85 32.73
CA GLU A 114 -14.00 -41.72 33.67
C GLU A 114 -15.51 -41.67 33.40
N PHE A 115 -16.04 -40.46 33.14
CA PHE A 115 -17.46 -40.32 32.80
C PHE A 115 -17.81 -41.01 31.51
N HIS A 116 -16.97 -40.95 30.48
CA HIS A 116 -17.15 -41.63 29.19
C HIS A 116 -17.28 -43.14 29.37
N GLN A 117 -16.37 -43.71 30.12
CA GLN A 117 -16.36 -45.14 30.42
C GLN A 117 -17.61 -45.57 31.21
N ALA A 118 -17.98 -44.78 32.24
CA ALA A 118 -19.13 -45.07 33.10
C ALA A 118 -20.47 -45.05 32.32
N LYS A 119 -20.62 -44.10 31.41
CA LYS A 119 -21.84 -43.99 30.59
C LYS A 119 -21.83 -44.87 29.34
N ARG A 120 -20.69 -45.44 28.96
CA ARG A 120 -20.48 -46.10 27.65
C ARG A 120 -20.99 -45.24 26.51
N ALA A 121 -20.62 -43.97 26.58
CA ALA A 121 -21.11 -42.98 25.66
C ALA A 121 -20.52 -43.16 24.25
N GLN A 122 -21.22 -42.84 23.21
CA GLN A 122 -20.65 -42.76 21.87
C GLN A 122 -19.80 -41.48 21.73
N ALA A 123 -20.27 -40.39 22.33
CA ALA A 123 -19.51 -39.14 22.32
C ALA A 123 -19.76 -38.33 23.61
N ILE A 124 -18.71 -37.72 24.15
CA ILE A 124 -18.79 -36.73 25.21
C ILE A 124 -18.21 -35.40 24.68
N LEU A 125 -18.95 -34.31 24.92
CA LEU A 125 -18.48 -32.96 24.71
C LEU A 125 -18.06 -32.38 26.07
N VAL A 126 -16.83 -31.93 26.18
CA VAL A 126 -16.41 -31.13 27.33
C VAL A 126 -16.89 -29.70 27.12
N LEU A 127 -17.65 -29.19 28.09
CA LEU A 127 -18.33 -27.91 27.98
C LEU A 127 -17.72 -26.88 28.93
N PHE A 128 -17.84 -25.62 28.55
CA PHE A 128 -17.41 -24.49 29.37
C PHE A 128 -18.50 -23.42 29.46
N ARG A 129 -18.63 -22.75 30.62
CA ARG A 129 -19.54 -21.60 30.74
C ARG A 129 -18.90 -20.35 30.25
N HIS A 130 -19.42 -19.78 29.16
CA HIS A 130 -18.82 -18.60 28.50
C HIS A 130 -19.80 -17.41 28.51
N PRO A 131 -19.35 -16.20 28.95
CA PRO A 131 -20.24 -15.03 29.03
C PRO A 131 -20.69 -14.49 27.66
N ALA A 132 -19.95 -14.75 26.59
CA ALA A 132 -20.27 -14.33 25.23
C ALA A 132 -20.40 -15.55 24.29
N PRO A 133 -21.53 -16.28 24.32
CA PRO A 133 -21.62 -17.61 23.72
C PRO A 133 -21.87 -17.65 22.21
N LEU A 134 -22.11 -16.51 21.55
CA LEU A 134 -22.50 -16.46 20.12
C LEU A 134 -21.46 -16.97 19.12
N GLU A 135 -20.19 -16.93 19.51
CA GLU A 135 -19.07 -17.35 18.63
C GLU A 135 -18.87 -18.87 18.62
N TYR A 136 -19.57 -19.60 19.49
CA TYR A 136 -19.37 -21.02 19.77
C TYR A 136 -20.63 -21.85 19.51
N GLY A 137 -20.51 -23.18 19.50
CA GLY A 137 -21.62 -24.10 19.54
C GLY A 137 -22.26 -24.14 20.95
N LEU A 138 -23.55 -23.89 21.06
CA LEU A 138 -24.30 -24.00 22.32
C LEU A 138 -24.78 -25.43 22.54
N VAL A 139 -24.66 -25.90 23.77
CA VAL A 139 -25.06 -27.26 24.16
C VAL A 139 -26.02 -27.19 25.32
N LEU A 140 -27.23 -27.69 25.12
CA LEU A 140 -28.24 -27.85 26.17
C LEU A 140 -28.27 -29.30 26.59
N THR A 141 -28.14 -29.57 27.90
CA THR A 141 -28.18 -30.91 28.48
C THR A 141 -29.38 -31.07 29.42
N ASP A 142 -29.84 -32.31 29.60
CA ASP A 142 -30.78 -32.70 30.65
C ASP A 142 -30.07 -32.93 32.01
N GLU A 143 -30.81 -33.40 33.01
CA GLU A 143 -30.30 -33.68 34.36
C GLU A 143 -29.29 -34.83 34.39
N GLU A 144 -29.37 -35.75 33.45
CA GLU A 144 -28.45 -36.88 33.26
C GLU A 144 -27.24 -36.54 32.41
N GLN A 145 -27.09 -35.24 32.04
CA GLN A 145 -26.02 -34.69 31.19
C GLN A 145 -26.11 -35.20 29.73
N ARG A 146 -27.23 -35.71 29.28
CA ARG A 146 -27.45 -35.99 27.86
C ARG A 146 -27.64 -34.67 27.09
N VAL A 147 -27.03 -34.60 25.93
CA VAL A 147 -27.26 -33.47 25.05
C VAL A 147 -28.65 -33.59 24.43
N VAL A 148 -29.49 -32.60 24.72
CA VAL A 148 -30.84 -32.52 24.14
C VAL A 148 -30.92 -31.58 22.97
N ARG A 149 -29.98 -30.64 22.88
CA ARG A 149 -29.91 -29.71 21.78
C ARG A 149 -28.48 -29.20 21.56
N PHE A 150 -28.08 -29.11 20.31
CA PHE A 150 -26.83 -28.51 19.86
C PHE A 150 -27.14 -27.45 18.82
N VAL A 151 -26.57 -26.23 18.96
CA VAL A 151 -26.75 -25.12 18.01
C VAL A 151 -25.43 -24.49 17.71
N GLU A 152 -24.92 -24.69 16.52
CA GLU A 152 -23.65 -24.11 16.07
C GLU A 152 -23.83 -22.62 15.73
N LYS A 153 -23.03 -21.75 16.35
CA LYS A 153 -23.02 -20.29 16.12
C LYS A 153 -24.42 -19.66 16.14
N PRO A 154 -25.10 -19.68 17.28
CA PRO A 154 -26.49 -19.26 17.40
C PRO A 154 -26.67 -17.76 17.12
N SER A 155 -27.89 -17.37 16.72
CA SER A 155 -28.33 -15.99 16.84
C SER A 155 -28.77 -15.68 18.29
N TRP A 156 -28.87 -14.41 18.69
CA TRP A 156 -29.30 -14.01 20.03
C TRP A 156 -30.63 -14.65 20.46
N GLY A 157 -31.58 -14.83 19.55
CA GLY A 157 -32.86 -15.47 19.83
C GLY A 157 -32.76 -16.98 20.11
N GLN A 158 -31.65 -17.61 19.85
CA GLN A 158 -31.39 -19.03 20.05
C GLN A 158 -30.54 -19.32 21.29
N VAL A 159 -30.04 -18.28 21.98
CA VAL A 159 -29.25 -18.42 23.20
C VAL A 159 -30.16 -18.81 24.36
N VAL A 160 -30.08 -20.07 24.77
CA VAL A 160 -30.85 -20.68 25.87
C VAL A 160 -29.96 -21.21 27.00
N THR A 161 -28.65 -21.19 26.80
CA THR A 161 -27.63 -21.66 27.74
C THR A 161 -26.33 -20.89 27.56
N ASP A 162 -25.48 -20.85 28.57
CA ASP A 162 -24.13 -20.31 28.56
C ASP A 162 -23.07 -21.41 28.38
N LEU A 163 -23.49 -22.68 28.28
CA LEU A 163 -22.60 -23.81 28.05
C LEU A 163 -22.21 -23.88 26.56
N VAL A 164 -20.93 -23.72 26.32
CA VAL A 164 -20.35 -23.77 24.99
C VAL A 164 -19.51 -25.01 24.75
N ASN A 165 -19.48 -25.42 23.50
CA ASN A 165 -18.59 -26.46 23.00
C ASN A 165 -17.12 -25.98 22.97
N THR A 166 -16.25 -26.69 23.70
CA THR A 166 -14.83 -26.31 23.83
C THR A 166 -13.94 -26.82 22.69
N GLY A 167 -14.45 -27.71 21.82
CA GLY A 167 -13.61 -28.42 20.85
C GLY A 167 -12.83 -29.58 21.47
N ILE A 168 -13.24 -30.04 22.67
CA ILE A 168 -12.67 -31.21 23.37
C ILE A 168 -13.71 -32.28 23.44
N TYR A 169 -13.42 -33.44 22.88
CA TYR A 169 -14.35 -34.55 22.76
C TYR A 169 -13.72 -35.87 23.16
N LEU A 170 -14.50 -36.74 23.76
CA LEU A 170 -14.18 -38.17 23.94
C LEU A 170 -15.12 -38.93 23.03
N LEU A 171 -14.59 -39.73 22.17
CA LEU A 171 -15.33 -40.42 21.09
C LEU A 171 -15.03 -41.91 21.10
N SER A 172 -16.08 -42.70 20.88
CA SER A 172 -15.91 -44.11 20.58
C SER A 172 -15.64 -44.33 19.08
N PRO A 173 -14.96 -45.41 18.70
CA PRO A 173 -14.60 -45.68 17.28
C PRO A 173 -15.79 -45.69 16.33
N GLN A 174 -16.98 -46.07 16.82
CA GLN A 174 -18.21 -46.13 16.01
C GLN A 174 -18.62 -44.75 15.44
N VAL A 175 -18.18 -43.66 16.09
CA VAL A 175 -18.44 -42.31 15.57
C VAL A 175 -17.69 -42.09 14.27
N LEU A 176 -16.47 -42.62 14.14
CA LEU A 176 -15.69 -42.49 12.92
C LEU A 176 -16.31 -43.17 11.72
N GLU A 177 -17.03 -44.30 11.92
CA GLU A 177 -17.70 -45.01 10.86
C GLU A 177 -18.80 -44.19 10.18
N GLN A 178 -19.37 -43.22 10.91
CA GLN A 178 -20.40 -42.32 10.40
C GLN A 178 -19.83 -41.19 9.56
N ILE A 179 -18.52 -40.92 9.64
CA ILE A 179 -17.87 -39.82 8.93
C ILE A 179 -17.45 -40.35 7.55
N PRO A 180 -17.97 -39.75 6.46
CA PRO A 180 -17.57 -40.18 5.11
C PRO A 180 -16.08 -39.88 4.86
N PRO A 181 -15.36 -40.77 4.17
CA PRO A 181 -13.98 -40.52 3.78
C PRO A 181 -13.90 -39.42 2.70
N ASP A 182 -12.80 -38.74 2.66
CA ASP A 182 -12.36 -37.86 1.56
C ASP A 182 -13.28 -36.68 1.21
N ARG A 183 -14.12 -36.22 2.17
CA ARG A 183 -14.92 -35.02 2.00
C ARG A 183 -14.96 -34.17 3.29
N PRO A 184 -15.11 -32.84 3.19
CA PRO A 184 -15.23 -31.99 4.36
C PRO A 184 -16.44 -32.40 5.23
N TRP A 185 -16.18 -32.64 6.51
CA TRP A 185 -17.17 -32.98 7.52
C TRP A 185 -16.81 -32.33 8.85
N ASP A 186 -17.79 -31.76 9.56
CA ASP A 186 -17.57 -30.99 10.77
C ASP A 186 -18.28 -31.60 11.97
N PHE A 187 -17.64 -31.62 13.15
CA PHE A 187 -18.27 -32.17 14.36
C PHE A 187 -19.56 -31.45 14.70
N GLY A 188 -19.53 -30.10 14.76
CA GLY A 188 -20.65 -29.27 15.19
C GLY A 188 -21.80 -29.22 14.18
N LYS A 189 -21.50 -29.26 12.88
CA LYS A 189 -22.52 -29.13 11.83
C LYS A 189 -23.11 -30.47 11.38
N ASP A 190 -22.29 -31.50 11.40
CA ASP A 190 -22.66 -32.78 10.76
C ASP A 190 -22.76 -33.92 11.78
N VAL A 191 -21.69 -34.19 12.56
CA VAL A 191 -21.61 -35.37 13.43
C VAL A 191 -22.56 -35.28 14.61
N PHE A 192 -22.52 -34.21 15.39
CA PHE A 192 -23.36 -34.13 16.60
C PHE A 192 -24.85 -34.04 16.29
N PRO A 193 -25.31 -33.30 15.28
CA PRO A 193 -26.70 -33.36 14.85
C PRO A 193 -27.15 -34.74 14.44
N ALA A 194 -26.34 -35.49 13.67
CA ALA A 194 -26.63 -36.85 13.25
C ALA A 194 -26.72 -37.83 14.44
N LEU A 195 -25.82 -37.70 15.42
CA LEU A 195 -25.88 -38.47 16.67
C LEU A 195 -27.13 -38.16 17.49
N LEU A 196 -27.56 -36.91 17.56
CA LEU A 196 -28.80 -36.55 18.23
C LEU A 196 -30.03 -37.14 17.54
N GLU A 197 -30.09 -37.06 16.20
CA GLU A 197 -31.22 -37.60 15.43
C GLU A 197 -31.32 -39.14 15.52
N SER A 198 -30.19 -39.82 15.59
CA SER A 198 -30.15 -41.28 15.73
C SER A 198 -30.42 -41.77 17.16
N GLY A 199 -30.57 -40.87 18.13
CA GLY A 199 -30.69 -41.25 19.54
C GLY A 199 -29.42 -41.82 20.14
N GLY A 200 -28.24 -41.49 19.52
CA GLY A 200 -26.92 -41.92 19.97
C GLY A 200 -26.59 -41.38 21.35
N GLY A 201 -25.69 -42.07 22.07
CA GLY A 201 -25.24 -41.68 23.41
C GLY A 201 -24.35 -40.44 23.42
N LEU A 202 -24.90 -39.27 23.14
CA LEU A 202 -24.21 -37.97 23.19
C LEU A 202 -24.43 -37.28 24.54
N TYR A 203 -23.36 -36.96 25.26
CA TYR A 203 -23.38 -36.33 26.57
C TYR A 203 -22.55 -35.07 26.58
N GLY A 204 -22.87 -34.10 27.44
CA GLY A 204 -22.15 -32.88 27.66
C GLY A 204 -21.72 -32.74 29.12
N VAL A 205 -20.43 -32.69 29.38
CA VAL A 205 -19.87 -32.60 30.73
C VAL A 205 -19.25 -31.23 30.92
N PRO A 206 -19.69 -30.41 31.90
CA PRO A 206 -19.00 -29.19 32.25
C PRO A 206 -17.57 -29.51 32.74
N GLY A 207 -16.57 -29.04 32.04
CA GLY A 207 -15.17 -29.14 32.44
C GLY A 207 -14.90 -28.13 33.56
N GLY A 208 -14.35 -28.61 34.70
CA GLY A 208 -13.84 -27.72 35.75
C GLY A 208 -12.55 -27.09 35.30
N GLY A 209 -12.31 -25.83 35.67
CA GLY A 209 -11.09 -25.11 35.33
C GLY A 209 -11.27 -23.97 34.33
N TYR A 210 -10.23 -23.67 33.55
CA TYR A 210 -10.17 -22.58 32.61
C TYR A 210 -10.16 -23.10 31.16
N TRP A 211 -10.81 -22.34 30.27
CA TRP A 211 -10.75 -22.56 28.84
C TRP A 211 -10.84 -21.21 28.10
N CYS A 212 -9.99 -21.01 27.11
CA CYS A 212 -9.98 -19.85 26.23
C CYS A 212 -9.63 -20.27 24.80
N ASP A 213 -10.51 -19.97 23.86
CA ASP A 213 -10.17 -20.00 22.43
C ASP A 213 -9.50 -18.67 22.07
N MET A 214 -8.23 -18.70 21.73
CA MET A 214 -7.51 -17.53 21.25
C MET A 214 -7.94 -17.22 19.81
N GLY A 215 -9.18 -16.83 19.61
CA GLY A 215 -9.78 -16.57 18.31
C GLY A 215 -9.28 -15.29 17.65
N ASP A 216 -8.92 -14.27 18.41
CA ASP A 216 -8.44 -12.97 17.94
C ASP A 216 -7.38 -12.37 18.86
N CYS A 217 -6.85 -11.17 18.49
CA CYS A 217 -5.79 -10.52 19.26
C CYS A 217 -6.23 -10.05 20.66
N GLY A 218 -7.51 -9.74 20.85
CA GLY A 218 -8.06 -9.37 22.16
C GLY A 218 -8.09 -10.58 23.08
N ALA A 219 -8.66 -11.71 22.62
CA ALA A 219 -8.68 -12.98 23.33
C ALA A 219 -7.26 -13.47 23.66
N TYR A 220 -6.28 -13.24 22.79
CA TYR A 220 -4.86 -13.53 23.05
C TYR A 220 -4.31 -12.70 24.22
N LEU A 221 -4.55 -11.38 24.25
CA LEU A 221 -4.13 -10.51 25.37
C LEU A 221 -4.81 -10.90 26.68
N ASP A 222 -6.11 -11.22 26.64
CA ASP A 222 -6.87 -11.66 27.81
C ASP A 222 -6.35 -12.99 28.32
N CYS A 223 -6.08 -13.96 27.43
CA CYS A 223 -5.50 -15.24 27.81
C CYS A 223 -4.11 -15.08 28.47
N ALA A 224 -3.26 -14.19 27.95
CA ALA A 224 -1.96 -13.88 28.56
C ALA A 224 -2.13 -13.23 29.93
N ALA A 225 -3.07 -12.30 30.10
CA ALA A 225 -3.38 -11.68 31.38
C ALA A 225 -3.93 -12.67 32.41
N ASP A 226 -4.81 -13.59 31.97
CA ASP A 226 -5.41 -14.64 32.80
C ASP A 226 -4.36 -15.65 33.24
N ALA A 227 -3.43 -16.03 32.36
CA ALA A 227 -2.31 -16.89 32.71
C ALA A 227 -1.40 -16.25 33.79
N LEU A 228 -1.07 -14.97 33.59
CA LEU A 228 -0.28 -14.21 34.57
C LEU A 228 -1.00 -14.03 35.91
N SER A 229 -2.32 -13.94 35.91
CA SER A 229 -3.16 -13.82 37.10
C SER A 229 -3.42 -15.15 37.81
N GLY A 230 -2.92 -16.27 37.25
CA GLY A 230 -3.11 -17.62 37.82
C GLY A 230 -4.52 -18.18 37.67
N LYS A 231 -5.35 -17.64 36.78
CA LYS A 231 -6.68 -18.17 36.44
C LYS A 231 -6.61 -19.51 35.71
N VAL A 232 -5.54 -19.71 34.96
CA VAL A 232 -5.21 -20.97 34.29
C VAL A 232 -3.89 -21.53 34.86
N LYS A 233 -3.84 -22.81 35.15
CA LYS A 233 -2.66 -23.50 35.66
C LYS A 233 -1.67 -23.85 34.56
N LEU A 234 -0.85 -22.90 34.16
CA LEU A 234 0.24 -23.10 33.20
C LEU A 234 1.60 -23.15 33.92
N ASP A 235 2.54 -23.90 33.34
CA ASP A 235 3.93 -23.80 33.72
C ASP A 235 4.51 -22.50 33.17
N MET A 236 4.87 -21.58 34.07
CA MET A 236 5.42 -20.28 33.71
C MET A 236 6.84 -20.36 33.12
N GLY A 237 7.53 -21.50 33.29
CA GLY A 237 8.84 -21.76 32.70
C GLY A 237 10.00 -20.92 33.23
N LEU A 238 9.73 -19.98 34.13
CA LEU A 238 10.71 -19.06 34.70
C LEU A 238 10.60 -19.01 36.24
N PRO A 239 11.69 -18.71 36.94
CA PRO A 239 11.65 -18.49 38.38
C PRO A 239 10.86 -17.23 38.71
N GLN A 240 10.11 -17.29 39.82
CA GLN A 240 9.42 -16.13 40.35
C GLN A 240 10.35 -15.30 41.23
N GLN A 241 10.68 -14.09 40.82
CA GLN A 241 11.59 -13.18 41.54
C GLN A 241 10.88 -12.48 42.72
N SER A 242 9.62 -12.19 42.58
CA SER A 242 8.73 -11.64 43.60
C SER A 242 7.28 -12.06 43.26
N PRO A 243 6.34 -11.94 44.19
CA PRO A 243 4.94 -12.34 43.90
C PRO A 243 4.38 -11.74 42.62
N GLY A 244 4.04 -12.60 41.66
CA GLY A 244 3.52 -12.20 40.37
C GLY A 244 4.55 -11.67 39.36
N VAL A 245 5.86 -11.80 39.62
CA VAL A 245 6.93 -11.40 38.69
C VAL A 245 7.82 -12.58 38.35
N TRP A 246 7.75 -13.06 37.12
CA TRP A 246 8.60 -14.14 36.63
C TRP A 246 9.69 -13.57 35.72
N SER A 247 10.94 -13.89 36.07
CA SER A 247 12.12 -13.45 35.31
C SER A 247 13.29 -14.37 35.59
N PRO A 248 14.17 -14.69 34.64
CA PRO A 248 15.40 -15.43 34.84
C PRO A 248 16.46 -14.63 35.60
N GLN A 249 16.33 -13.30 35.62
CA GLN A 249 17.29 -12.36 36.22
C GLN A 249 16.57 -11.38 37.15
N PRO A 250 17.29 -10.82 38.18
CA PRO A 250 16.74 -9.75 39.00
C PRO A 250 16.33 -8.53 38.18
N ILE A 251 15.31 -7.83 38.64
CA ILE A 251 14.85 -6.59 38.01
C ILE A 251 15.92 -5.50 38.17
N PRO A 252 16.34 -4.79 37.11
CA PRO A 252 17.35 -3.73 37.20
C PRO A 252 16.93 -2.57 38.12
N GLU A 253 17.92 -1.92 38.75
CA GLU A 253 17.67 -0.72 39.54
C GLU A 253 17.00 0.39 38.71
N GLY A 254 16.09 1.12 39.34
CA GLY A 254 15.37 2.22 38.70
C GLY A 254 14.23 1.81 37.78
N VAL A 255 13.94 0.50 37.67
CA VAL A 255 12.76 -0.02 36.93
C VAL A 255 11.61 -0.25 37.91
N THR A 256 10.41 0.22 37.54
CA THR A 256 9.19 -0.05 38.33
C THR A 256 8.41 -1.19 37.69
N VAL A 257 8.19 -2.29 38.41
CA VAL A 257 7.36 -3.40 37.93
C VAL A 257 6.10 -3.51 38.78
N ILE A 258 4.95 -3.45 38.12
CA ILE A 258 3.63 -3.67 38.71
C ILE A 258 3.18 -5.09 38.36
N PRO A 259 3.09 -6.01 39.35
CA PRO A 259 2.65 -7.38 39.07
C PRO A 259 1.19 -7.46 38.56
N PRO A 260 0.81 -8.52 37.79
CA PRO A 260 1.68 -9.61 37.35
C PRO A 260 2.42 -9.30 36.03
N CYS A 261 3.67 -9.80 35.92
CA CYS A 261 4.53 -9.61 34.76
C CYS A 261 5.42 -10.83 34.46
N TRP A 262 5.71 -11.08 33.22
CA TRP A 262 6.61 -12.12 32.75
C TRP A 262 7.69 -11.54 31.85
N LEU A 263 8.96 -11.70 32.24
CA LEU A 263 10.14 -11.18 31.56
C LEU A 263 11.02 -12.36 31.14
N GLY A 264 11.08 -12.61 29.85
CA GLY A 264 11.78 -13.72 29.22
C GLY A 264 13.29 -13.57 29.22
N PRO A 265 14.01 -14.63 28.81
CA PRO A 265 15.49 -14.61 28.75
C PRO A 265 16.00 -13.48 27.84
N GLY A 266 16.95 -12.68 28.33
CA GLY A 266 17.51 -11.55 27.57
C GLY A 266 16.59 -10.35 27.40
N ALA A 267 15.39 -10.36 28.01
CA ALA A 267 14.55 -9.17 28.05
C ALA A 267 15.25 -8.06 28.85
N ALA A 268 15.39 -6.88 28.26
CA ALA A 268 16.08 -5.75 28.86
C ALA A 268 15.11 -4.58 29.07
N VAL A 269 15.20 -4.00 30.30
CA VAL A 269 14.38 -2.85 30.70
C VAL A 269 15.29 -1.78 31.27
N GLU A 270 15.18 -0.56 30.72
CA GLU A 270 16.03 0.54 31.14
C GLU A 270 15.45 1.34 32.33
N PRO A 271 16.32 2.07 33.09
CA PRO A 271 15.89 2.85 34.25
C PRO A 271 14.80 3.87 33.96
N GLY A 272 13.86 4.02 34.89
CA GLY A 272 12.71 4.90 34.77
C GLY A 272 11.53 4.31 33.98
N ALA A 273 11.67 3.11 33.40
CA ALA A 273 10.55 2.43 32.77
C ALA A 273 9.57 1.85 33.80
N LEU A 274 8.27 1.83 33.44
CA LEU A 274 7.20 1.22 34.19
C LEU A 274 6.62 0.06 33.40
N ILE A 275 6.68 -1.15 33.94
CA ILE A 275 6.22 -2.40 33.34
C ILE A 275 5.05 -2.95 34.14
N GLY A 276 3.97 -3.35 33.46
CA GLY A 276 2.83 -4.01 34.08
C GLY A 276 1.69 -3.09 34.50
N PRO A 277 0.58 -3.64 35.00
CA PRO A 277 0.36 -5.07 35.14
C PRO A 277 0.06 -5.81 33.83
N HIS A 278 -0.02 -7.15 33.90
CA HIS A 278 -0.36 -8.04 32.79
C HIS A 278 0.52 -7.86 31.56
N THR A 279 1.82 -7.75 31.75
CA THR A 279 2.78 -7.49 30.67
C THR A 279 3.70 -8.69 30.47
N VAL A 280 3.86 -9.08 29.21
CA VAL A 280 4.77 -10.13 28.77
C VAL A 280 5.86 -9.53 27.93
N LEU A 281 7.11 -9.66 28.37
CA LEU A 281 8.30 -9.30 27.61
C LEU A 281 9.01 -10.59 27.21
N GLU A 282 8.92 -11.01 25.95
CA GLU A 282 9.53 -12.25 25.49
C GLU A 282 11.03 -12.09 25.22
N GLN A 283 11.65 -13.19 24.79
CA GLN A 283 13.09 -13.29 24.61
C GLN A 283 13.69 -12.12 23.84
N ASN A 284 14.77 -11.49 24.40
CA ASN A 284 15.48 -10.38 23.80
C ASN A 284 14.61 -9.16 23.45
N SER A 285 13.44 -9.01 24.04
CA SER A 285 12.66 -7.79 23.93
C SER A 285 13.32 -6.65 24.71
N TRP A 286 13.05 -5.41 24.32
CA TRP A 286 13.70 -4.26 24.93
C TRP A 286 12.70 -3.13 25.20
N VAL A 287 12.81 -2.55 26.42
CA VAL A 287 12.01 -1.41 26.85
C VAL A 287 12.94 -0.29 27.29
N GLY A 288 12.89 0.83 26.57
CA GLY A 288 13.73 2.01 26.79
C GLY A 288 13.30 2.86 27.98
N ARG A 289 14.13 3.86 28.28
CA ARG A 289 13.98 4.76 29.44
C ARG A 289 12.63 5.45 29.47
N ARG A 290 12.04 5.57 30.66
CA ARG A 290 10.78 6.29 30.91
C ARG A 290 9.61 5.82 30.04
N SER A 291 9.65 4.60 29.54
CA SER A 291 8.54 4.01 28.80
C SER A 291 7.52 3.39 29.74
N LEU A 292 6.26 3.40 29.32
CA LEU A 292 5.13 2.78 30.01
C LEU A 292 4.63 1.61 29.17
N VAL A 293 4.66 0.38 29.74
CA VAL A 293 4.20 -0.83 29.06
C VAL A 293 3.23 -1.57 29.97
N GLN A 294 1.95 -1.54 29.64
CA GLN A 294 0.86 -2.14 30.43
C GLN A 294 0.00 -3.04 29.56
N ARG A 295 -0.45 -4.18 30.12
CA ARG A 295 -1.33 -5.14 29.45
C ARG A 295 -0.91 -5.48 28.02
N SER A 296 0.40 -5.51 27.78
CA SER A 296 0.97 -5.61 26.45
C SER A 296 1.91 -6.81 26.33
N VAL A 297 2.02 -7.33 25.11
CA VAL A 297 2.90 -8.44 24.79
C VAL A 297 3.94 -7.99 23.77
N LEU A 298 5.22 -8.07 24.16
CA LEU A 298 6.36 -7.85 23.29
C LEU A 298 6.96 -9.21 22.93
N LEU A 299 6.78 -9.65 21.69
CA LEU A 299 7.31 -10.92 21.19
C LEU A 299 8.83 -10.84 20.95
N PRO A 300 9.52 -11.95 20.66
CA PRO A 300 10.97 -11.98 20.61
C PRO A 300 11.61 -10.88 19.78
N GLY A 301 12.53 -10.13 20.40
CA GLY A 301 13.26 -9.04 19.77
C GLY A 301 12.45 -7.78 19.52
N ALA A 302 11.21 -7.70 19.99
CA ALA A 302 10.40 -6.48 19.88
C ALA A 302 10.95 -5.36 20.77
N ARG A 303 10.76 -4.11 20.33
CA ARG A 303 11.35 -2.93 21.00
C ARG A 303 10.31 -1.86 21.27
N ALA A 304 10.27 -1.38 22.49
CA ALA A 304 9.61 -0.15 22.90
C ALA A 304 10.71 0.86 23.26
N GLU A 305 10.99 1.84 22.39
CA GLU A 305 12.07 2.79 22.59
C GLU A 305 11.73 3.85 23.66
N GLU A 306 12.61 4.84 23.89
CA GLU A 306 12.48 5.79 24.98
C GLU A 306 11.14 6.52 24.99
N ARG A 307 10.58 6.70 26.19
CA ARG A 307 9.31 7.45 26.40
C ARG A 307 8.12 6.94 25.57
N THR A 308 8.13 5.68 25.16
CA THR A 308 6.97 5.07 24.49
C THR A 308 5.87 4.74 25.49
N THR A 309 4.63 4.77 25.04
CA THR A 309 3.47 4.33 25.80
C THR A 309 2.79 3.18 25.08
N LEU A 310 2.76 2.02 25.70
CA LEU A 310 2.07 0.83 25.20
C LEU A 310 0.98 0.43 26.19
N TYR A 311 -0.27 0.41 25.73
CA TYR A 311 -1.41 -0.02 26.52
C TYR A 311 -2.25 -1.02 25.72
N GLY A 312 -2.32 -2.28 26.18
CA GLY A 312 -3.07 -3.34 25.51
C GLY A 312 -2.56 -3.62 24.08
N ALA A 313 -1.25 -3.50 23.85
CA ALA A 313 -0.64 -3.61 22.53
C ALA A 313 0.13 -4.92 22.36
N ILE A 314 0.20 -5.40 21.13
CA ILE A 314 1.02 -6.55 20.73
C ILE A 314 2.09 -6.06 19.74
N LEU A 315 3.34 -6.25 20.09
CA LEU A 315 4.48 -6.07 19.20
C LEU A 315 4.99 -7.44 18.77
N CYS A 316 4.79 -7.80 17.52
CA CYS A 316 5.27 -9.05 16.95
C CYS A 316 6.80 -9.07 16.84
N LYS A 317 7.37 -10.22 16.47
CA LYS A 317 8.81 -10.46 16.39
C LYS A 317 9.53 -9.33 15.65
N GLY A 318 10.50 -8.70 16.36
CA GLY A 318 11.32 -7.64 15.79
C GLY A 318 10.59 -6.34 15.43
N ALA A 319 9.34 -6.18 15.83
CA ALA A 319 8.60 -4.92 15.68
C ALA A 319 9.15 -3.86 16.65
N ALA A 320 9.05 -2.57 16.27
CA ALA A 320 9.54 -1.50 17.11
C ALA A 320 8.59 -0.31 17.19
N ALA A 321 8.43 0.22 18.40
CA ALA A 321 7.86 1.53 18.66
C ALA A 321 9.03 2.49 18.96
N ARG A 322 9.23 3.51 18.11
CA ARG A 322 10.29 4.51 18.20
C ARG A 322 9.99 5.52 19.32
N PRO A 323 10.95 6.39 19.69
CA PRO A 323 10.78 7.29 20.82
C PRO A 323 9.46 8.07 20.78
N GLU A 324 8.82 8.19 21.93
CA GLU A 324 7.57 8.91 22.12
C GLU A 324 6.36 8.37 21.34
N ALA A 325 6.47 7.19 20.73
CA ALA A 325 5.32 6.55 20.08
C ALA A 325 4.28 6.09 21.13
N VAL A 326 3.00 6.18 20.78
CA VAL A 326 1.87 5.80 21.63
C VAL A 326 1.04 4.74 20.92
N LEU A 327 0.91 3.57 21.51
CA LEU A 327 0.10 2.47 21.03
C LEU A 327 -1.05 2.22 22.02
N ASN A 328 -2.28 2.45 21.56
CA ASN A 328 -3.47 2.26 22.39
C ASN A 328 -3.99 0.81 22.32
N GLU A 329 -5.05 0.54 23.06
CA GLU A 329 -5.58 -0.80 23.26
C GLU A 329 -5.95 -1.51 21.93
N GLY A 330 -5.58 -2.79 21.84
CA GLY A 330 -5.84 -3.60 20.65
C GLY A 330 -4.95 -3.29 19.44
N THR A 331 -3.95 -2.40 19.59
CA THR A 331 -2.99 -2.18 18.50
C THR A 331 -2.05 -3.37 18.35
N VAL A 332 -1.74 -3.70 17.09
CA VAL A 332 -0.82 -4.79 16.77
C VAL A 332 0.20 -4.32 15.74
N LEU A 333 1.47 -4.38 16.09
CA LEU A 333 2.56 -4.24 15.14
C LEU A 333 2.97 -5.64 14.65
N GLY A 334 2.76 -5.93 13.37
CA GLY A 334 3.19 -7.17 12.73
C GLY A 334 4.72 -7.34 12.74
N GLU A 335 5.20 -8.48 12.29
CA GLU A 335 6.64 -8.79 12.29
C GLU A 335 7.43 -7.66 11.60
N ARG A 336 8.47 -7.12 12.31
CA ARG A 336 9.32 -6.00 11.85
C ARG A 336 8.54 -4.74 11.44
N ALA A 337 7.29 -4.60 11.85
CA ALA A 337 6.57 -3.34 11.66
C ALA A 337 7.12 -2.26 12.58
N LEU A 338 7.00 -1.00 12.16
CA LEU A 338 7.63 0.13 12.81
C LEU A 338 6.60 1.24 13.05
N ALA A 339 6.44 1.63 14.29
CA ALA A 339 5.82 2.92 14.63
C ALA A 339 6.94 3.94 14.83
N GLU A 340 7.05 4.91 13.92
CA GLU A 340 8.09 5.93 13.95
C GLU A 340 7.90 6.92 15.12
N GLU A 341 8.89 7.78 15.33
CA GLU A 341 8.94 8.75 16.43
C GLU A 341 7.63 9.56 16.53
N LYS A 342 7.06 9.62 17.74
CA LYS A 342 5.80 10.33 18.02
C LYS A 342 4.57 9.86 17.24
N ALA A 343 4.63 8.68 16.63
CA ALA A 343 3.45 8.09 16.00
C ALA A 343 2.42 7.69 17.07
N VAL A 344 1.15 8.00 16.84
CA VAL A 344 0.05 7.63 17.72
C VAL A 344 -0.87 6.66 16.98
N LEU A 345 -0.93 5.42 17.44
CA LEU A 345 -1.86 4.42 16.92
C LEU A 345 -3.08 4.35 17.84
N LEU A 346 -4.25 4.63 17.28
CA LEU A 346 -5.51 4.55 17.99
C LEU A 346 -5.95 3.10 18.21
N GLU A 347 -6.97 2.90 19.01
CA GLU A 347 -7.50 1.58 19.39
C GLU A 347 -7.76 0.69 18.17
N GLY A 348 -7.33 -0.57 18.26
CA GLY A 348 -7.54 -1.59 17.26
C GLY A 348 -6.74 -1.44 15.96
N VAL A 349 -5.87 -0.44 15.84
CA VAL A 349 -5.03 -0.25 14.65
C VAL A 349 -4.00 -1.38 14.53
N ARG A 350 -3.92 -1.98 13.36
CA ARG A 350 -3.00 -3.08 13.05
C ARG A 350 -2.05 -2.69 11.93
N LEU A 351 -0.76 -2.80 12.15
CA LEU A 351 0.26 -2.71 11.11
C LEU A 351 0.66 -4.12 10.70
N TRP A 352 0.54 -4.44 9.43
CA TRP A 352 0.99 -5.73 8.91
C TRP A 352 2.52 -5.82 8.87
N PRO A 353 3.10 -7.01 8.62
CA PRO A 353 4.55 -7.18 8.65
C PRO A 353 5.30 -6.16 7.81
N ALA A 354 6.42 -5.66 8.35
CA ALA A 354 7.28 -4.65 7.73
C ALA A 354 6.58 -3.32 7.34
N ARG A 355 5.42 -3.00 7.94
CA ARG A 355 4.73 -1.71 7.73
C ARG A 355 5.24 -0.64 8.68
N VAL A 356 5.16 0.60 8.22
CA VAL A 356 5.63 1.76 8.94
C VAL A 356 4.48 2.73 9.17
N ALA A 357 4.24 3.08 10.43
CA ALA A 357 3.48 4.26 10.80
C ALA A 357 4.45 5.45 10.78
N PRO A 358 4.27 6.46 9.91
CA PRO A 358 5.21 7.58 9.79
C PRO A 358 5.31 8.41 11.07
N ALA A 359 6.46 9.10 11.25
CA ALA A 359 6.72 9.93 12.42
C ALA A 359 5.67 11.04 12.59
N GLY A 360 5.23 11.25 13.84
CA GLY A 360 4.25 12.27 14.21
C GLY A 360 2.84 12.05 13.66
N THR A 361 2.56 10.91 13.03
CA THR A 361 1.21 10.63 12.50
C THR A 361 0.28 10.08 13.57
N ARG A 362 -1.02 10.37 13.43
CA ARG A 362 -2.08 9.77 14.23
C ARG A 362 -2.90 8.84 13.33
N LEU A 363 -2.74 7.53 13.53
CA LEU A 363 -3.41 6.51 12.73
C LEU A 363 -4.69 6.05 13.42
N SER A 364 -5.81 6.14 12.71
CA SER A 364 -7.11 5.58 13.09
C SER A 364 -7.52 4.35 12.26
N ARG A 365 -6.70 3.93 11.32
CA ARG A 365 -6.94 2.79 10.42
C ARG A 365 -5.69 1.92 10.31
N SER A 366 -5.93 0.63 10.15
CA SER A 366 -4.87 -0.36 9.97
C SER A 366 -4.17 -0.21 8.62
N ILE A 367 -2.86 -0.51 8.59
CA ILE A 367 -2.08 -0.58 7.36
C ILE A 367 -1.88 -2.06 7.03
N THR A 368 -2.66 -2.56 6.08
CA THR A 368 -2.73 -4.00 5.74
C THR A 368 -2.10 -4.37 4.41
N SER A 369 -2.00 -3.44 3.45
CA SER A 369 -1.48 -3.73 2.12
C SER A 369 0.05 -3.82 2.07
N SER A 370 0.56 -4.59 1.12
CA SER A 370 1.97 -4.89 0.91
C SER A 370 2.75 -3.79 0.18
N GLY A 371 2.35 -2.53 0.23
CA GLY A 371 3.14 -1.41 -0.28
C GLY A 371 3.74 -0.60 0.88
N ARG A 372 5.02 -0.27 0.87
CA ARG A 372 5.42 1.03 1.33
C ARG A 372 4.46 1.99 0.63
N ARG A 373 3.50 2.57 1.30
CA ARG A 373 2.90 3.79 0.78
C ARG A 373 4.01 4.84 0.88
N GLU A 374 4.85 4.87 -0.13
CA GLU A 374 5.50 6.12 -0.44
C GLU A 374 4.37 7.14 -0.54
N PRO A 375 4.52 8.31 0.08
CA PRO A 375 3.47 9.33 -0.01
C PRO A 375 3.14 9.48 -1.50
N LEU A 376 1.85 9.40 -1.83
CA LEU A 376 1.39 9.59 -3.20
C LEU A 376 1.86 10.96 -3.64
N LEU A 377 2.90 11.02 -4.46
CA LEU A 377 3.52 12.26 -4.88
C LEU A 377 3.33 12.44 -6.38
N PHE A 378 2.98 13.66 -6.76
CA PHE A 378 3.03 14.06 -8.15
C PHE A 378 4.49 14.06 -8.63
N GLY A 379 4.74 13.39 -9.73
CA GLY A 379 6.04 13.42 -10.41
C GLY A 379 6.18 14.62 -11.33
N ASP A 380 7.31 14.66 -12.02
CA ASP A 380 7.56 15.66 -13.05
C ASP A 380 6.43 15.66 -14.09
N GLY A 381 5.89 16.83 -14.42
CA GLY A 381 4.77 16.98 -15.35
C GLY A 381 3.39 16.71 -14.77
N GLY A 382 3.24 16.66 -13.43
CA GLY A 382 1.94 16.53 -12.77
C GLY A 382 1.29 15.14 -12.89
N VAL A 383 2.09 14.09 -13.10
CA VAL A 383 1.62 12.71 -13.25
C VAL A 383 1.93 11.90 -12.00
N ILE A 384 0.92 11.24 -11.45
CA ILE A 384 1.11 10.25 -10.39
C ILE A 384 1.36 8.89 -11.05
N ARG A 385 2.44 8.22 -10.63
CA ARG A 385 2.81 6.88 -11.09
C ARG A 385 2.80 5.94 -9.91
N GLY A 386 2.20 4.77 -10.06
CA GLY A 386 2.19 3.74 -9.03
C GLY A 386 1.93 2.36 -9.59
N VAL A 387 2.10 1.35 -8.75
CA VAL A 387 1.78 -0.05 -9.05
C VAL A 387 0.39 -0.35 -8.51
N LEU A 388 -0.45 -0.97 -9.31
CA LEU A 388 -1.82 -1.33 -8.92
C LEU A 388 -1.80 -2.28 -7.71
N GLY A 389 -2.55 -1.89 -6.67
CA GLY A 389 -2.63 -2.70 -5.44
C GLY A 389 -1.47 -2.50 -4.46
N GLU A 390 -0.37 -1.86 -4.87
CA GLU A 390 0.75 -1.48 -3.99
C GLU A 390 0.67 0.00 -3.60
N ASP A 391 0.90 0.90 -4.56
CA ASP A 391 0.93 2.35 -4.34
C ASP A 391 -0.43 3.01 -4.61
N LEU A 392 -1.14 2.52 -5.64
CA LEU A 392 -2.43 3.03 -6.07
C LEU A 392 -3.52 1.97 -5.89
N GLY A 393 -4.45 2.24 -4.96
CA GLY A 393 -5.63 1.44 -4.71
C GLY A 393 -6.93 2.23 -4.90
N PRO A 394 -8.10 1.56 -4.86
CA PRO A 394 -9.41 2.19 -4.96
C PRO A 394 -9.63 3.28 -3.91
N GLU A 395 -9.09 3.11 -2.70
CA GLU A 395 -9.23 4.04 -1.58
C GLU A 395 -8.56 5.39 -1.89
N ALA A 396 -7.37 5.36 -2.49
CA ALA A 396 -6.66 6.57 -2.91
C ALA A 396 -7.46 7.33 -3.97
N LEU A 397 -7.97 6.60 -4.97
CA LEU A 397 -8.77 7.19 -6.04
C LEU A 397 -10.14 7.71 -5.56
N MET A 398 -10.78 7.05 -4.59
CA MET A 398 -11.97 7.58 -3.92
C MET A 398 -11.66 8.89 -3.18
N THR A 399 -10.53 8.98 -2.50
CA THR A 399 -10.12 10.19 -1.78
C THR A 399 -9.82 11.33 -2.75
N ILE A 400 -9.00 11.06 -3.79
CA ILE A 400 -8.73 12.03 -4.85
C ILE A 400 -10.04 12.51 -5.49
N GLY A 401 -10.91 11.57 -5.87
CA GLY A 401 -12.23 11.86 -6.42
C GLY A 401 -13.07 12.74 -5.51
N GLY A 402 -13.09 12.45 -4.19
CA GLY A 402 -13.80 13.25 -3.20
C GLY A 402 -13.33 14.70 -3.15
N VAL A 403 -12.02 14.91 -3.13
CA VAL A 403 -11.46 16.28 -3.15
C VAL A 403 -11.78 17.02 -4.44
N LEU A 404 -11.66 16.34 -5.59
CA LEU A 404 -11.98 16.93 -6.90
C LEU A 404 -13.49 17.18 -7.06
N GLY A 405 -14.34 16.34 -6.49
CA GLY A 405 -15.80 16.47 -6.53
C GLY A 405 -16.32 17.76 -5.90
N CYS A 406 -15.60 18.35 -4.94
CA CYS A 406 -15.92 19.67 -4.38
C CYS A 406 -15.84 20.80 -5.42
N GLU A 407 -15.18 20.59 -6.54
CA GLU A 407 -15.07 21.57 -7.62
C GLU A 407 -16.23 21.48 -8.65
N GLY A 408 -17.15 20.56 -8.44
CA GLY A 408 -18.35 20.35 -9.25
C GLY A 408 -18.17 19.28 -10.34
N LYS A 409 -18.14 19.69 -11.61
CA LYS A 409 -17.98 18.75 -12.74
C LYS A 409 -16.53 18.30 -12.89
N VAL A 410 -16.32 16.98 -12.97
CA VAL A 410 -15.00 16.37 -13.16
C VAL A 410 -15.04 15.42 -14.37
N GLY A 411 -14.22 15.69 -15.37
CA GLY A 411 -14.02 14.80 -16.50
C GLY A 411 -13.29 13.53 -16.07
N LEU A 412 -13.72 12.37 -16.54
CA LEU A 412 -13.16 11.09 -16.17
C LEU A 412 -13.00 10.19 -17.38
N GLY A 413 -11.79 9.71 -17.60
CA GLY A 413 -11.49 8.74 -18.64
C GLY A 413 -10.44 7.73 -18.19
N TYR A 414 -10.36 6.62 -18.90
CA TYR A 414 -9.35 5.61 -18.66
C TYR A 414 -9.00 4.84 -19.93
N TRP A 415 -7.80 4.30 -19.96
CA TRP A 415 -7.33 3.39 -21.00
C TRP A 415 -6.55 2.22 -20.40
N GLY A 416 -6.67 1.04 -21.02
CA GLY A 416 -5.96 -0.17 -20.63
C GLY A 416 -6.86 -1.20 -19.95
N GLY A 417 -6.30 -1.92 -18.97
CA GLY A 417 -6.93 -3.09 -18.39
C GLY A 417 -8.05 -2.81 -17.37
N ASN A 418 -8.52 -3.91 -16.76
CA ASN A 418 -9.55 -3.87 -15.71
C ASN A 418 -9.16 -3.03 -14.49
N GLY A 419 -7.85 -2.90 -14.22
CA GLY A 419 -7.33 -2.10 -13.11
C GLY A 419 -7.64 -0.60 -13.29
N ALA A 420 -7.31 -0.02 -14.46
CA ALA A 420 -7.64 1.38 -14.75
C ALA A 420 -9.14 1.63 -14.70
N ARG A 421 -9.95 0.70 -15.22
CA ARG A 421 -11.42 0.78 -15.15
C ARG A 421 -11.92 0.79 -13.71
N MET A 422 -11.44 -0.13 -12.88
CA MET A 422 -11.79 -0.21 -11.46
C MET A 422 -11.42 1.08 -10.72
N LEU A 423 -10.23 1.60 -10.94
CA LEU A 423 -9.76 2.84 -10.32
C LEU A 423 -10.58 4.06 -10.79
N ALA A 424 -10.96 4.12 -12.07
CA ALA A 424 -11.84 5.15 -12.59
C ALA A 424 -13.24 5.11 -11.94
N GLN A 425 -13.79 3.92 -11.72
CA GLN A 425 -15.06 3.75 -10.98
C GLN A 425 -14.93 4.19 -9.52
N ALA A 426 -13.81 3.90 -8.86
CA ALA A 426 -13.55 4.38 -7.51
C ALA A 426 -13.46 5.91 -7.46
N ALA A 427 -12.77 6.54 -8.40
CA ALA A 427 -12.72 8.00 -8.53
C ALA A 427 -14.11 8.59 -8.77
N ALA A 428 -14.91 8.00 -9.67
CA ALA A 428 -16.29 8.44 -9.94
C ALA A 428 -17.15 8.38 -8.67
N SER A 429 -17.04 7.29 -7.90
CA SER A 429 -17.73 7.14 -6.62
C SER A 429 -17.32 8.21 -5.61
N GLY A 430 -16.02 8.54 -5.54
CA GLY A 430 -15.51 9.61 -4.68
C GLY A 430 -16.05 10.99 -5.07
N ILE A 431 -16.03 11.31 -6.37
CA ILE A 431 -16.55 12.57 -6.92
C ILE A 431 -18.04 12.72 -6.58
N ALA A 432 -18.83 11.68 -6.86
CA ALA A 432 -20.26 11.68 -6.57
C ALA A 432 -20.56 11.82 -5.07
N ALA A 433 -19.82 11.10 -4.22
CA ALA A 433 -19.96 11.14 -2.77
C ALA A 433 -19.66 12.53 -2.16
N ALA A 434 -18.89 13.36 -2.84
CA ALA A 434 -18.60 14.75 -2.48
C ALA A 434 -19.60 15.76 -3.09
N GLY A 435 -20.65 15.30 -3.78
CA GLY A 435 -21.65 16.14 -4.43
C GLY A 435 -21.27 16.62 -5.84
N GLY A 436 -20.10 16.21 -6.34
CA GLY A 436 -19.67 16.53 -7.70
C GLY A 436 -20.33 15.64 -8.77
N THR A 437 -20.22 16.05 -10.02
CA THR A 437 -20.75 15.30 -11.16
C THR A 437 -19.59 14.67 -11.94
N PRO A 438 -19.35 13.35 -11.82
CA PRO A 438 -18.39 12.66 -12.66
C PRO A 438 -18.91 12.59 -14.10
N LEU A 439 -18.16 13.15 -15.05
CA LEU A 439 -18.42 13.08 -16.48
C LEU A 439 -17.56 11.96 -17.06
N ALA A 440 -18.14 10.78 -17.23
CA ALA A 440 -17.44 9.63 -17.79
C ALA A 440 -17.38 9.74 -19.31
N HIS A 441 -16.17 9.85 -19.85
CA HIS A 441 -15.89 10.00 -21.28
C HIS A 441 -15.16 8.77 -21.82
N ASP A 442 -15.44 8.44 -23.06
CA ASP A 442 -14.73 7.39 -23.81
C ASP A 442 -13.42 7.97 -24.38
N LEU A 443 -12.42 8.16 -23.48
CA LEU A 443 -11.10 8.68 -23.83
C LEU A 443 -10.11 7.53 -24.00
N GLU A 444 -9.18 7.70 -24.93
CA GLU A 444 -8.17 6.70 -25.24
C GLU A 444 -6.75 7.11 -24.80
N CYS A 445 -6.49 8.41 -24.63
CA CYS A 445 -5.16 8.89 -24.21
C CYS A 445 -5.23 10.18 -23.37
N ALA A 446 -4.12 10.49 -22.68
CA ALA A 446 -4.04 11.63 -21.76
C ALA A 446 -4.21 12.99 -22.48
N ALA A 447 -3.73 13.11 -23.71
CA ALA A 447 -3.88 14.33 -24.52
C ALA A 447 -5.35 14.68 -24.77
N GLN A 448 -6.19 13.66 -25.03
CA GLN A 448 -7.65 13.87 -25.18
C GLN A 448 -8.29 14.37 -23.90
N ALA A 449 -7.82 13.91 -22.71
CA ALA A 449 -8.33 14.39 -21.42
C ALA A 449 -7.94 15.85 -21.16
N ALA A 450 -6.72 16.23 -21.55
CA ALA A 450 -6.27 17.63 -21.50
C ALA A 450 -7.09 18.54 -22.41
N TRP A 451 -7.30 18.12 -23.66
CA TRP A 451 -8.13 18.82 -24.65
C TRP A 451 -9.58 18.93 -24.17
N LEU A 452 -10.15 17.86 -23.62
CA LEU A 452 -11.52 17.84 -23.11
C LEU A 452 -11.71 18.90 -22.01
N ALA A 453 -10.76 19.00 -21.06
CA ALA A 453 -10.82 20.00 -20.00
C ALA A 453 -10.84 21.44 -20.58
N GLU A 454 -9.97 21.71 -21.56
CA GLU A 454 -9.92 23.01 -22.24
C GLU A 454 -11.18 23.27 -23.08
N HIS A 455 -11.53 22.33 -23.96
CA HIS A 455 -12.61 22.53 -24.95
C HIS A 455 -13.98 22.70 -24.29
N HIS A 456 -14.28 21.89 -23.29
CA HIS A 456 -15.57 21.92 -22.55
C HIS A 456 -15.51 22.75 -21.26
N GLN A 457 -14.38 23.43 -20.98
CA GLN A 457 -14.20 24.27 -19.79
C GLN A 457 -14.49 23.53 -18.50
N ILE A 458 -14.15 22.24 -18.43
CA ILE A 458 -14.33 21.42 -17.26
C ILE A 458 -13.26 21.81 -16.21
N PRO A 459 -13.63 22.04 -14.94
CA PRO A 459 -12.68 22.47 -13.90
C PRO A 459 -11.47 21.56 -13.72
N VAL A 460 -11.69 20.24 -13.79
CA VAL A 460 -10.66 19.21 -13.74
C VAL A 460 -11.03 18.02 -14.60
N SER A 461 -10.06 17.47 -15.31
CA SER A 461 -10.18 16.19 -16.01
C SER A 461 -9.14 15.20 -15.47
N LEU A 462 -9.59 13.98 -15.18
CA LEU A 462 -8.80 12.87 -14.67
C LEU A 462 -8.71 11.78 -15.72
N PHE A 463 -7.50 11.28 -16.00
CA PHE A 463 -7.29 10.18 -16.91
C PHE A 463 -6.35 9.13 -16.32
N LEU A 464 -6.76 7.87 -16.41
CA LEU A 464 -6.01 6.72 -15.90
C LEU A 464 -5.53 5.87 -17.08
N GLU A 465 -4.23 5.66 -17.15
CA GLU A 465 -3.60 4.79 -18.13
C GLU A 465 -2.96 3.60 -17.43
N GLN A 466 -3.20 2.39 -17.94
CA GLN A 466 -2.61 1.16 -17.41
C GLN A 466 -1.68 0.52 -18.42
N GLU A 467 -0.43 0.30 -17.99
CA GLU A 467 0.60 -0.45 -18.72
C GLU A 467 1.09 -1.61 -17.85
N GLY A 468 0.60 -2.81 -18.10
CA GLY A 468 0.85 -3.97 -17.21
C GLY A 468 0.32 -3.72 -15.81
N ASP A 469 1.19 -3.77 -14.80
CA ASP A 469 0.85 -3.49 -13.39
C ASP A 469 0.99 -2.01 -13.01
N ARG A 470 1.51 -1.18 -13.93
CA ARG A 470 1.73 0.24 -13.68
C ARG A 470 0.51 1.06 -14.08
N ILE A 471 0.19 2.02 -13.22
CA ILE A 471 -0.87 3.01 -13.43
C ILE A 471 -0.24 4.40 -13.51
N TYR A 472 -0.69 5.16 -14.49
CA TYR A 472 -0.39 6.57 -14.66
C TYR A 472 -1.69 7.35 -14.49
N LEU A 473 -1.73 8.22 -13.49
CA LEU A 473 -2.85 9.12 -13.23
C LEU A 473 -2.47 10.52 -13.68
N HIS A 474 -3.18 11.02 -14.66
CA HIS A 474 -3.04 12.37 -15.20
C HIS A 474 -4.19 13.24 -14.70
N LEU A 475 -3.88 14.46 -14.30
CA LEU A 475 -4.85 15.45 -13.85
C LEU A 475 -4.63 16.78 -14.59
N PHE A 476 -5.67 17.23 -15.25
CA PHE A 476 -5.63 18.48 -16.02
C PHE A 476 -6.65 19.47 -15.50
N GLY A 477 -6.24 20.74 -15.35
CA GLY A 477 -7.15 21.85 -15.03
C GLY A 477 -7.92 22.33 -16.26
N ARG A 478 -8.78 23.31 -16.05
CA ARG A 478 -9.66 23.91 -17.08
C ARG A 478 -8.92 24.39 -18.33
N SER A 479 -7.66 24.76 -18.21
CA SER A 479 -6.82 25.20 -19.35
C SER A 479 -6.20 24.03 -20.13
N GLY A 480 -6.50 22.78 -19.76
CA GLY A 480 -5.84 21.59 -20.32
C GLY A 480 -4.38 21.43 -19.90
N LEU A 481 -3.91 22.21 -18.94
CA LEU A 481 -2.58 22.09 -18.34
C LEU A 481 -2.63 21.22 -17.09
N PRO A 482 -1.51 20.57 -16.69
CA PRO A 482 -1.41 19.88 -15.40
C PRO A 482 -1.84 20.77 -14.24
N LEU A 483 -2.28 20.16 -13.14
CA LEU A 483 -2.67 20.92 -11.94
C LEU A 483 -1.46 21.69 -11.38
N GLY A 484 -1.71 22.91 -10.90
CA GLY A 484 -0.66 23.66 -10.21
C GLY A 484 -0.30 23.05 -8.85
N ARG A 485 0.92 23.27 -8.38
CA ARG A 485 1.52 22.64 -7.21
C ARG A 485 0.70 22.78 -5.92
N ALA A 486 -0.04 23.86 -5.75
CA ALA A 486 -0.92 24.05 -4.60
C ALA A 486 -2.08 23.03 -4.57
N ARG A 487 -2.68 22.73 -5.72
CA ARG A 487 -3.75 21.73 -5.86
C ARG A 487 -3.20 20.32 -5.72
N GLU A 488 -2.03 20.03 -6.29
CA GLU A 488 -1.34 18.75 -6.14
C GLU A 488 -1.08 18.45 -4.67
N ARG A 489 -0.51 19.37 -3.90
CA ARG A 489 -0.27 19.23 -2.46
C ARG A 489 -1.55 18.98 -1.67
N LYS A 490 -2.65 19.65 -2.03
CA LYS A 490 -3.94 19.41 -1.39
C LYS A 490 -4.40 17.96 -1.56
N LEU A 491 -4.22 17.39 -2.76
CA LEU A 491 -4.53 15.99 -3.04
C LEU A 491 -3.59 15.04 -2.31
N GLU A 492 -2.29 15.31 -2.32
CA GLU A 492 -1.28 14.53 -1.58
C GLU A 492 -1.61 14.45 -0.09
N HIS A 493 -1.95 15.58 0.53
CA HIS A 493 -2.33 15.64 1.95
C HIS A 493 -3.63 14.89 2.23
N ALA A 494 -4.66 15.07 1.39
CA ALA A 494 -5.94 14.40 1.59
C ALA A 494 -5.79 12.87 1.52
N VAL A 495 -5.00 12.37 0.57
CA VAL A 495 -4.72 10.93 0.47
C VAL A 495 -3.92 10.43 1.67
N ALA A 496 -2.91 11.19 2.13
CA ALA A 496 -2.11 10.82 3.30
C ALA A 496 -2.96 10.77 4.58
N GLN A 497 -3.95 11.66 4.72
CA GLN A 497 -4.85 11.71 5.87
C GLN A 497 -6.07 10.80 5.72
N GLY A 498 -6.35 10.29 4.51
CA GLY A 498 -7.57 9.54 4.21
C GLY A 498 -8.83 10.40 4.33
N ASP A 499 -8.68 11.72 4.19
CA ASP A 499 -9.77 12.70 4.32
C ASP A 499 -10.44 12.94 2.96
N ALA A 500 -11.66 12.42 2.82
CA ALA A 500 -12.47 12.59 1.63
C ALA A 500 -13.79 13.29 2.02
N PRO A 501 -14.04 14.49 1.49
CA PRO A 501 -15.31 15.18 1.71
C PRO A 501 -16.51 14.33 1.30
N ARG A 502 -17.59 14.40 2.07
CA ARG A 502 -18.84 13.67 1.80
C ARG A 502 -20.03 14.57 2.06
N VAL A 503 -21.07 14.42 1.25
CA VAL A 503 -22.34 15.13 1.39
C VAL A 503 -23.46 14.19 1.85
N PRO A 504 -24.57 14.71 2.42
CA PRO A 504 -25.75 13.93 2.73
C PRO A 504 -26.32 13.21 1.50
N ALA A 505 -27.04 12.09 1.71
CA ALA A 505 -27.55 11.23 0.65
C ALA A 505 -28.34 11.96 -0.47
N GLY A 506 -29.12 12.98 -0.12
CA GLY A 506 -29.88 13.78 -1.10
C GLY A 506 -29.05 14.74 -1.96
N GLN A 507 -27.74 14.86 -1.70
CA GLN A 507 -26.81 15.75 -2.43
C GLN A 507 -25.73 14.96 -3.19
N ILE A 508 -25.80 13.63 -3.17
CA ILE A 508 -24.87 12.78 -3.93
C ILE A 508 -25.03 13.06 -5.42
N GLY A 509 -23.90 13.28 -6.09
CA GLY A 509 -23.88 13.57 -7.51
C GLY A 509 -24.20 12.36 -8.39
N GLU A 510 -24.70 12.60 -9.58
CA GLU A 510 -24.98 11.55 -10.58
C GLU A 510 -23.82 11.38 -11.54
N VAL A 511 -23.50 10.13 -11.90
CA VAL A 511 -22.49 9.81 -12.93
C VAL A 511 -23.12 10.00 -14.31
N VAL A 512 -22.63 10.98 -15.05
CA VAL A 512 -23.11 11.29 -16.41
C VAL A 512 -22.15 10.68 -17.43
N ARG A 513 -22.65 9.86 -18.33
CA ARG A 513 -21.88 9.39 -19.48
C ARG A 513 -21.95 10.42 -20.60
N VAL A 514 -20.78 10.83 -21.07
CA VAL A 514 -20.66 11.78 -22.17
C VAL A 514 -19.91 11.10 -23.32
N HIS A 515 -20.57 10.96 -24.44
CA HIS A 515 -19.94 10.47 -25.67
C HIS A 515 -19.20 11.63 -26.35
N ALA A 516 -18.02 11.99 -25.83
CA ALA A 516 -17.13 12.91 -26.52
C ALA A 516 -16.23 12.08 -27.46
N GLY A 517 -16.42 12.22 -28.76
CA GLY A 517 -15.73 11.37 -29.72
C GLY A 517 -14.24 11.71 -29.85
N CYS A 518 -13.42 10.69 -30.06
CA CYS A 518 -12.05 10.84 -30.55
C CYS A 518 -12.03 11.64 -31.86
N ASP A 519 -13.10 11.57 -32.65
CA ASP A 519 -13.25 12.28 -33.88
C ASP A 519 -13.32 13.81 -33.72
N ASP A 520 -13.98 14.31 -32.66
CA ASP A 520 -14.03 15.75 -32.36
C ASP A 520 -12.67 16.32 -32.02
N TYR A 521 -11.89 15.57 -31.23
CA TYR A 521 -10.51 15.92 -30.89
C TYR A 521 -9.64 15.95 -32.13
N ALA A 522 -9.72 14.93 -32.99
CA ALA A 522 -8.92 14.84 -34.20
C ALA A 522 -9.30 15.94 -35.20
N ALA A 523 -10.58 16.23 -35.35
CA ALA A 523 -11.08 17.32 -36.21
C ALA A 523 -10.62 18.69 -35.70
N ASP A 524 -10.66 18.93 -34.39
CA ASP A 524 -10.18 20.17 -33.79
C ASP A 524 -8.66 20.33 -33.92
N ALA A 525 -7.89 19.25 -33.73
CA ALA A 525 -6.46 19.24 -33.95
C ALA A 525 -6.12 19.62 -35.42
N ALA A 526 -6.79 19.01 -36.36
CA ALA A 526 -6.62 19.34 -37.78
C ALA A 526 -7.01 20.80 -38.11
N ARG A 527 -8.14 21.27 -37.57
CA ARG A 527 -8.68 22.62 -37.83
C ARG A 527 -7.77 23.71 -37.25
N ARG A 528 -7.40 23.63 -35.97
CA ARG A 528 -6.60 24.65 -35.26
C ARG A 528 -5.14 24.68 -35.72
N SER A 529 -4.60 23.55 -36.19
CA SER A 529 -3.21 23.44 -36.63
C SER A 529 -2.98 23.88 -38.07
N ARG A 530 -4.02 24.19 -38.85
CA ARG A 530 -3.86 24.73 -40.23
C ARG A 530 -3.21 26.10 -40.20
N LEU A 531 -2.21 26.30 -41.10
CA LEU A 531 -1.62 27.58 -41.32
C LEU A 531 -2.54 28.45 -42.19
N HIS A 532 -2.67 29.72 -41.83
CA HIS A 532 -3.63 30.64 -42.48
C HIS A 532 -3.12 31.19 -43.81
N ARG A 533 -1.82 31.24 -44.03
CA ARG A 533 -1.19 31.97 -45.10
C ARG A 533 -1.15 31.25 -46.47
N PHE A 534 -1.26 29.92 -46.52
CA PHE A 534 -1.09 29.15 -47.75
C PHE A 534 -2.02 27.93 -47.80
N PRO A 535 -2.56 27.57 -49.01
CA PRO A 535 -3.31 26.34 -49.13
C PRO A 535 -2.41 25.12 -48.96
N MET A 536 -2.86 24.17 -48.19
CA MET A 536 -2.14 22.93 -47.96
C MET A 536 -2.34 21.95 -49.12
N ARG A 537 -1.25 21.37 -49.63
CA ARG A 537 -1.28 20.23 -50.56
C ARG A 537 -1.33 18.93 -49.71
N SER A 538 -1.96 17.91 -50.24
CA SER A 538 -1.93 16.58 -49.65
C SER A 538 -0.51 16.05 -49.62
N ILE A 539 -0.09 15.55 -48.50
CA ILE A 539 1.23 14.93 -48.26
C ILE A 539 1.06 13.52 -47.72
N THR A 540 2.05 12.68 -48.00
CA THR A 540 2.09 11.32 -47.45
C THR A 540 2.96 11.33 -46.18
N VAL A 541 2.45 10.77 -45.09
CA VAL A 541 3.12 10.65 -43.79
C VAL A 541 2.92 9.25 -43.20
N ALA A 542 3.72 8.84 -42.27
CA ALA A 542 3.59 7.55 -41.59
C ALA A 542 3.28 7.72 -40.10
N VAL A 543 2.42 6.86 -39.57
CA VAL A 543 2.18 6.71 -38.12
C VAL A 543 2.24 5.23 -37.78
N PRO A 544 3.44 4.70 -37.54
CA PRO A 544 3.68 3.25 -37.46
C PRO A 544 3.20 2.60 -36.16
N GLY A 545 2.91 3.37 -35.12
CA GLY A 545 2.46 2.87 -33.84
C GLY A 545 0.98 2.47 -33.82
N SER A 546 0.61 1.63 -32.88
CA SER A 546 -0.77 1.19 -32.61
C SER A 546 -1.33 1.71 -31.29
N ALA A 547 -0.54 2.47 -30.54
CA ALA A 547 -0.97 3.07 -29.28
C ALA A 547 -2.17 4.03 -29.50
N PRO A 548 -2.99 4.28 -28.46
CA PRO A 548 -4.10 5.23 -28.57
C PRO A 548 -3.68 6.61 -29.08
N ALA A 549 -2.57 7.13 -28.59
CA ALA A 549 -2.01 8.39 -29.03
C ALA A 549 -1.67 8.39 -30.53
N ASP A 550 -1.15 7.28 -31.06
CA ASP A 550 -0.86 7.14 -32.50
C ASP A 550 -2.13 7.09 -33.34
N ARG A 551 -3.19 6.43 -32.82
CA ARG A 551 -4.51 6.45 -33.50
C ARG A 551 -5.06 7.87 -33.57
N ALA A 552 -4.97 8.63 -32.47
CA ALA A 552 -5.40 10.02 -32.45
C ALA A 552 -4.61 10.90 -33.44
N ILE A 553 -3.27 10.73 -33.53
CA ILE A 553 -2.44 11.40 -34.54
C ILE A 553 -2.89 11.01 -35.96
N ARG A 554 -3.11 9.73 -36.23
CA ARG A 554 -3.56 9.23 -37.54
C ARG A 554 -4.87 9.85 -37.95
N GLN A 555 -5.85 9.91 -37.06
CA GLN A 555 -7.14 10.54 -37.31
C GLN A 555 -6.98 12.05 -37.58
N ALA A 556 -6.20 12.76 -36.78
CA ALA A 556 -5.96 14.20 -36.97
C ALA A 556 -5.28 14.49 -38.31
N LEU A 557 -4.25 13.71 -38.68
CA LEU A 557 -3.58 13.89 -39.98
C LEU A 557 -4.47 13.52 -41.16
N SER A 558 -5.30 12.48 -41.04
CA SER A 558 -6.31 12.14 -42.06
C SER A 558 -7.34 13.27 -42.21
N SER A 559 -7.83 13.84 -41.11
CA SER A 559 -8.76 14.98 -41.11
C SER A 559 -8.11 16.26 -41.64
N LEU A 560 -6.79 16.39 -41.49
CA LEU A 560 -6.03 17.49 -42.10
C LEU A 560 -5.91 17.35 -43.62
N GLY A 561 -6.12 16.15 -44.21
CA GLY A 561 -6.03 15.83 -45.63
C GLY A 561 -4.71 15.15 -46.03
N CYS A 562 -3.99 14.58 -45.07
CA CYS A 562 -2.80 13.78 -45.35
C CYS A 562 -3.15 12.33 -45.74
N THR A 563 -2.32 11.71 -46.58
CA THR A 563 -2.35 10.27 -46.80
C THR A 563 -1.48 9.61 -45.68
N VAL A 564 -2.11 8.85 -44.79
CA VAL A 564 -1.42 8.27 -43.62
C VAL A 564 -1.12 6.80 -43.85
N LEU A 565 0.15 6.41 -43.69
CA LEU A 565 0.65 5.04 -43.80
C LEU A 565 0.78 4.41 -42.41
N ASP A 566 0.46 3.13 -42.29
CA ASP A 566 0.63 2.35 -41.05
C ASP A 566 2.08 1.88 -40.82
N ARG A 567 2.97 2.05 -41.82
CA ARG A 567 4.38 1.67 -41.72
C ARG A 567 5.25 2.74 -42.33
N TRP A 568 6.38 3.00 -41.68
CA TRP A 568 7.37 3.92 -42.24
C TRP A 568 7.97 3.41 -43.55
N ARG A 569 8.23 4.32 -44.47
CA ARG A 569 8.97 4.08 -45.74
C ARG A 569 9.97 5.21 -45.94
N LYS A 570 11.12 4.87 -46.52
CA LYS A 570 12.11 5.88 -46.89
C LYS A 570 11.51 6.98 -47.78
N GLY A 571 11.79 8.20 -47.45
CA GLY A 571 11.25 9.37 -48.14
C GLY A 571 9.91 9.89 -47.58
N VAL A 572 9.42 9.30 -46.46
CA VAL A 572 8.18 9.69 -45.79
C VAL A 572 8.47 10.00 -44.34
N PRO A 573 8.13 11.18 -43.80
CA PRO A 573 8.27 11.48 -42.40
C PRO A 573 7.29 10.63 -41.54
N ALA A 574 7.71 10.26 -40.33
CA ALA A 574 6.87 9.48 -39.44
C ALA A 574 6.67 10.21 -38.10
N PHE A 575 5.50 9.99 -37.49
CA PHE A 575 5.10 10.59 -36.23
C PHE A 575 4.58 9.54 -35.25
N SER A 576 4.84 9.74 -33.96
CA SER A 576 4.33 8.88 -32.88
C SER A 576 4.09 9.69 -31.62
N GLY A 577 3.10 9.30 -30.82
CA GLY A 577 2.75 9.95 -29.56
C GLY A 577 3.45 9.31 -28.38
N LEU A 578 4.10 10.10 -27.55
CA LEU A 578 4.73 9.68 -26.30
C LEU A 578 3.92 10.15 -25.08
N HIS A 579 4.03 9.42 -23.96
CA HIS A 579 3.38 9.76 -22.68
C HIS A 579 1.89 10.08 -22.84
N GLY A 580 1.12 9.14 -23.38
CA GLY A 580 -0.30 9.33 -23.61
C GLY A 580 -0.65 10.45 -24.61
N GLY A 581 0.25 10.77 -25.54
CA GLY A 581 0.07 11.78 -26.57
C GLY A 581 0.40 13.21 -26.16
N LEU A 582 1.01 13.43 -25.01
CA LEU A 582 1.44 14.76 -24.53
C LEU A 582 2.72 15.25 -25.21
N TYR A 583 3.51 14.35 -25.80
CA TYR A 583 4.73 14.69 -26.51
C TYR A 583 4.79 14.00 -27.85
N LEU A 584 5.33 14.69 -28.84
CA LEU A 584 5.53 14.19 -30.18
C LEU A 584 6.93 13.58 -30.34
N SER A 585 7.00 12.41 -30.94
CA SER A 585 8.21 11.84 -31.52
C SER A 585 8.09 11.85 -33.05
N ALA A 586 9.14 12.17 -33.75
CA ALA A 586 9.15 12.16 -35.19
C ALA A 586 10.44 11.60 -35.78
N GLN A 587 10.32 11.04 -36.99
CA GLN A 587 11.44 10.64 -37.85
C GLN A 587 11.36 11.38 -39.16
N ASP A 588 12.49 11.82 -39.66
CA ASP A 588 12.56 12.47 -40.96
C ASP A 588 12.44 11.48 -42.14
N GLU A 589 12.56 11.99 -43.35
CA GLU A 589 12.46 11.19 -44.56
C GLU A 589 13.61 10.18 -44.74
N SER A 590 14.74 10.39 -44.07
CA SER A 590 15.88 9.47 -44.05
C SER A 590 15.69 8.33 -43.04
N GLY A 591 14.79 8.48 -42.06
CA GLY A 591 14.55 7.59 -40.94
C GLY A 591 15.30 8.00 -39.66
N THR A 592 15.93 9.18 -39.67
CA THR A 592 16.62 9.71 -38.49
C THR A 592 15.59 10.15 -37.46
N LEU A 593 15.72 9.63 -36.23
CA LEU A 593 14.91 10.06 -35.10
C LEU A 593 15.30 11.48 -34.68
N LEU A 594 14.31 12.36 -34.61
CA LEU A 594 14.56 13.76 -34.27
C LEU A 594 14.62 13.95 -32.75
N ASP A 595 15.52 14.84 -32.32
CA ASP A 595 15.61 15.21 -30.91
C ASP A 595 14.35 15.98 -30.48
N PRO A 596 13.75 15.66 -29.31
CA PRO A 596 12.52 16.30 -28.85
C PRO A 596 12.64 17.82 -28.64
N GLY A 597 13.81 18.30 -28.21
CA GLY A 597 14.09 19.73 -28.05
C GLY A 597 14.16 20.48 -29.39
N GLN A 598 14.77 19.83 -30.39
CA GLN A 598 14.82 20.36 -31.75
C GLN A 598 13.42 20.35 -32.39
N LEU A 599 12.61 19.31 -32.14
CA LEU A 599 11.25 19.21 -32.63
C LEU A 599 10.35 20.30 -32.02
N LEU A 600 10.47 20.57 -30.73
CA LEU A 600 9.80 21.71 -30.07
C LEU A 600 10.24 23.05 -30.68
N THR A 601 11.56 23.20 -30.97
CA THR A 601 12.11 24.39 -31.60
C THR A 601 11.52 24.59 -33.00
N LEU A 602 11.34 23.49 -33.78
CA LEU A 602 10.70 23.57 -35.10
C LEU A 602 9.24 24.03 -34.99
N VAL A 603 8.49 23.52 -34.00
CA VAL A 603 7.10 23.94 -33.78
C VAL A 603 7.03 25.43 -33.42
N CYS A 604 7.99 25.91 -32.58
CA CYS A 604 8.11 27.33 -32.29
C CYS A 604 8.46 28.19 -33.53
N LEU A 605 9.37 27.69 -34.40
CA LEU A 605 9.70 28.34 -35.66
C LEU A 605 8.46 28.49 -36.57
N ILE A 606 7.70 27.42 -36.70
CA ILE A 606 6.45 27.44 -37.52
C ILE A 606 5.46 28.45 -36.95
N GLU A 607 5.34 28.55 -35.65
CA GLU A 607 4.45 29.53 -34.99
C GLU A 607 4.92 30.97 -35.25
N MET A 608 6.23 31.23 -35.19
CA MET A 608 6.79 32.55 -35.51
C MET A 608 6.62 32.93 -36.99
N GLU A 609 6.80 31.96 -37.90
CA GLU A 609 6.57 32.14 -39.35
C GLU A 609 5.09 32.47 -39.69
N ASP A 610 4.15 31.89 -38.91
CA ASP A 610 2.71 32.13 -39.10
C ASP A 610 2.23 33.47 -38.50
N GLY A 611 3.16 34.21 -37.86
CA GLY A 611 2.90 35.56 -37.33
C GLY A 611 2.55 35.59 -35.82
N GLY A 612 2.85 34.53 -35.08
CA GLY A 612 2.55 34.42 -33.67
C GLY A 612 3.27 35.43 -32.77
N GLY A 613 4.49 35.86 -33.16
CA GLY A 613 5.29 36.84 -32.44
C GLY A 613 5.73 36.44 -31.03
N ARG A 614 5.04 35.52 -30.41
CA ARG A 614 5.31 35.04 -29.05
C ARG A 614 5.03 33.55 -28.94
N VAL A 615 5.91 32.84 -28.21
CA VAL A 615 5.70 31.43 -27.81
C VAL A 615 5.94 31.28 -26.32
N ALA A 616 5.42 30.26 -25.71
CA ALA A 616 5.71 29.89 -24.32
C ALA A 616 6.17 28.43 -24.27
N VAL A 617 7.22 28.17 -23.50
CA VAL A 617 7.86 26.85 -23.40
C VAL A 617 8.28 26.54 -21.95
N PRO A 618 8.47 25.27 -21.57
CA PRO A 618 9.01 24.90 -20.28
C PRO A 618 10.40 25.54 -20.01
N ASP A 619 10.75 25.73 -18.73
CA ASP A 619 12.02 26.36 -18.34
C ASP A 619 13.25 25.61 -18.86
N GLY A 620 13.16 24.28 -18.91
CA GLY A 620 14.22 23.41 -19.46
C GLY A 620 14.24 23.28 -20.98
N ALA A 621 13.41 24.01 -21.73
CA ALA A 621 13.43 23.98 -23.18
C ALA A 621 14.71 24.64 -23.74
N SER A 622 15.15 24.17 -24.92
CA SER A 622 16.39 24.62 -25.60
C SER A 622 16.48 26.12 -25.75
N ALA A 623 17.70 26.68 -25.67
CA ALA A 623 17.99 28.07 -26.02
C ALA A 623 17.80 28.35 -27.53
N ALA A 624 17.74 27.31 -28.33
CA ALA A 624 17.38 27.43 -29.75
C ALA A 624 16.05 28.16 -29.98
N VAL A 625 15.09 27.98 -29.04
CA VAL A 625 13.78 28.65 -29.08
C VAL A 625 13.94 30.18 -28.92
N ASP A 626 14.83 30.61 -28.03
CA ASP A 626 15.10 32.05 -27.82
C ASP A 626 15.72 32.69 -29.07
N LEU A 627 16.65 31.96 -29.73
CA LEU A 627 17.26 32.40 -30.99
C LEU A 627 16.25 32.46 -32.14
N VAL A 628 15.36 31.47 -32.25
CA VAL A 628 14.29 31.48 -33.23
C VAL A 628 13.39 32.68 -32.99
N ALA A 629 12.93 32.93 -31.76
CA ALA A 629 12.08 34.04 -31.43
C ALA A 629 12.76 35.40 -31.75
N ALA A 630 14.04 35.56 -31.40
CA ALA A 630 14.80 36.75 -31.70
C ALA A 630 14.93 37.01 -33.21
N GLY A 631 15.09 35.95 -34.04
CA GLY A 631 15.18 36.08 -35.48
C GLY A 631 13.87 36.63 -36.13
N PHE A 632 12.74 36.53 -35.46
CA PHE A 632 11.43 37.07 -35.90
C PHE A 632 11.03 38.31 -35.08
N HIS A 633 11.95 38.93 -34.35
CA HIS A 633 11.65 40.05 -33.43
C HIS A 633 10.55 39.68 -32.41
N GLY A 634 10.37 38.40 -32.10
CA GLY A 634 9.42 37.86 -31.17
C GLY A 634 10.02 37.56 -29.79
N THR A 635 9.23 36.93 -28.95
CA THR A 635 9.62 36.59 -27.56
C THR A 635 9.28 35.17 -27.21
N ALA A 636 10.23 34.45 -26.61
CA ALA A 636 9.99 33.15 -25.97
C ALA A 636 9.83 33.34 -24.45
N LEU A 637 8.62 33.03 -23.93
CA LEU A 637 8.32 33.06 -22.50
C LEU A 637 8.63 31.71 -21.88
N ARG A 638 9.09 31.70 -20.62
CA ARG A 638 9.37 30.50 -19.83
C ARG A 638 8.31 30.31 -18.73
N LEU A 639 7.73 29.10 -18.65
CA LEU A 639 6.58 28.84 -17.76
C LEU A 639 6.83 29.20 -16.29
N GLY A 640 7.98 28.85 -15.75
CA GLY A 640 8.31 29.15 -14.37
C GLY A 640 8.76 30.59 -14.12
N ARG A 641 9.44 31.20 -15.11
CA ARG A 641 9.98 32.57 -14.98
C ARG A 641 8.92 33.65 -15.27
N ASP A 642 8.16 33.47 -16.32
CA ASP A 642 7.24 34.50 -16.84
C ASP A 642 5.79 34.29 -16.37
N GLY A 643 5.57 33.31 -15.48
CA GLY A 643 4.37 33.11 -14.67
C GLY A 643 3.08 32.96 -15.46
N GLU A 644 2.04 33.70 -15.05
CA GLU A 644 0.68 33.54 -15.59
C GLU A 644 0.57 33.89 -17.09
N GLN A 645 1.38 34.83 -17.56
CA GLN A 645 1.40 35.19 -19.00
C GLN A 645 1.91 34.05 -19.86
N ALA A 646 2.98 33.36 -19.41
CA ALA A 646 3.53 32.20 -20.10
C ALA A 646 2.55 31.02 -20.05
N LEU A 647 1.93 30.76 -18.91
CA LEU A 647 0.93 29.72 -18.75
C LEU A 647 -0.29 29.91 -19.65
N SER A 648 -0.82 31.13 -19.70
CA SER A 648 -1.96 31.49 -20.56
C SER A 648 -1.62 31.30 -22.05
N LEU A 649 -0.44 31.73 -22.48
CA LEU A 649 0.02 31.56 -23.86
C LEU A 649 0.26 30.08 -24.19
N TYR A 650 0.88 29.32 -23.28
CA TYR A 650 1.14 27.89 -23.43
C TYR A 650 -0.17 27.08 -23.56
N ALA A 651 -1.18 27.45 -22.79
CA ALA A 651 -2.51 26.88 -22.90
C ALA A 651 -3.16 27.16 -24.27
N ALA A 652 -2.97 28.36 -24.81
CA ALA A 652 -3.53 28.78 -26.08
C ALA A 652 -2.87 28.10 -27.30
N LEU A 653 -1.65 27.57 -27.16
CA LEU A 653 -0.86 26.95 -28.25
C LEU A 653 -0.73 25.42 -28.04
N PRO A 654 -1.78 24.61 -28.30
CA PRO A 654 -1.80 23.18 -27.98
C PRO A 654 -0.70 22.39 -28.69
N TRP A 655 -0.25 22.81 -29.89
CA TRP A 655 0.85 22.15 -30.60
C TRP A 655 2.20 22.18 -29.89
N LEU A 656 2.34 22.95 -28.80
CA LEU A 656 3.53 22.92 -27.95
C LEU A 656 3.51 21.82 -26.87
N ARG A 657 2.32 21.17 -26.67
CA ARG A 657 2.08 20.23 -25.55
C ARG A 657 1.22 19.02 -25.90
N ASP A 658 0.87 18.85 -27.16
CA ASP A 658 -0.02 17.79 -27.64
C ASP A 658 0.49 17.27 -28.98
N ALA A 659 0.72 15.97 -29.06
CA ALA A 659 1.34 15.33 -30.20
C ALA A 659 0.50 15.38 -31.47
N ALA A 660 -0.83 15.28 -31.39
CA ALA A 660 -1.68 15.33 -32.53
C ALA A 660 -1.75 16.75 -33.16
N PHE A 661 -1.84 17.76 -32.31
CA PHE A 661 -1.76 19.17 -32.71
C PHE A 661 -0.39 19.51 -33.29
N ALA A 662 0.71 19.05 -32.65
CA ALA A 662 2.06 19.29 -33.15
C ALA A 662 2.31 18.62 -34.49
N ALA A 663 1.93 17.35 -34.66
CA ALA A 663 2.05 16.63 -35.93
C ALA A 663 1.24 17.31 -37.02
N ALA A 664 -0.01 17.71 -36.73
CA ALA A 664 -0.86 18.43 -37.70
C ALA A 664 -0.27 19.81 -38.07
N ARG A 665 0.33 20.53 -37.09
CA ARG A 665 0.99 21.84 -37.36
C ARG A 665 2.21 21.69 -38.26
N ILE A 666 3.07 20.69 -38.02
CA ILE A 666 4.22 20.36 -38.87
C ILE A 666 3.77 19.92 -40.26
N CYS A 667 2.78 19.02 -40.35
CA CYS A 667 2.27 18.55 -41.63
C CYS A 667 1.59 19.69 -42.45
N SER A 668 0.92 20.61 -41.78
CA SER A 668 0.37 21.82 -42.46
C SER A 668 1.49 22.67 -43.05
N ARG A 669 2.63 22.82 -42.33
CA ARG A 669 3.78 23.56 -42.83
C ARG A 669 4.46 22.87 -44.02
N ILE A 670 4.66 21.56 -43.93
CA ILE A 670 5.21 20.74 -45.03
C ILE A 670 4.32 20.86 -46.26
N GLY A 671 3.01 20.65 -46.11
CA GLY A 671 2.02 20.71 -47.21
C GLY A 671 1.92 22.09 -47.82
N SER A 672 2.13 23.16 -47.06
CA SER A 672 2.07 24.55 -47.54
C SER A 672 3.31 24.96 -48.32
N SER A 673 4.50 24.53 -47.88
CA SER A 673 5.78 24.90 -48.52
C SER A 673 6.26 23.91 -49.58
N GLY A 674 5.89 22.63 -49.45
CA GLY A 674 6.46 21.53 -50.19
C GLY A 674 7.87 21.12 -49.75
N GLU A 675 8.37 21.71 -48.67
CA GLU A 675 9.67 21.36 -48.12
C GLU A 675 9.59 20.03 -47.35
N LYS A 676 10.67 19.27 -47.30
CA LYS A 676 10.78 18.06 -46.50
C LYS A 676 11.01 18.43 -45.03
N LEU A 677 10.65 17.53 -44.12
CA LEU A 677 10.88 17.67 -42.68
C LEU A 677 12.38 17.86 -42.36
N GLU A 678 13.27 17.10 -43.00
CA GLU A 678 14.71 17.24 -42.91
C GLU A 678 15.18 18.68 -43.24
N ALA A 679 14.64 19.27 -44.29
CA ALA A 679 14.97 20.64 -44.73
C ALA A 679 14.45 21.69 -43.74
N LEU A 680 13.24 21.49 -43.18
CA LEU A 680 12.69 22.37 -42.13
C LEU A 680 13.55 22.30 -40.85
N MET A 681 13.99 21.11 -40.43
CA MET A 681 14.85 20.91 -39.29
C MET A 681 16.20 21.61 -39.46
N SER A 682 16.75 21.70 -40.67
CA SER A 682 18.00 22.39 -40.91
C SER A 682 17.94 23.90 -40.69
N LYS A 683 16.75 24.50 -40.64
CA LYS A 683 16.52 25.92 -40.34
C LYS A 683 16.53 26.23 -38.86
N THR A 684 16.43 25.21 -38.00
CA THR A 684 16.48 25.40 -36.56
C THR A 684 17.92 25.45 -36.04
N PRO A 685 18.24 26.35 -35.09
CA PRO A 685 19.56 26.34 -34.47
C PRO A 685 19.84 24.99 -33.78
N ARG A 686 21.03 24.46 -33.99
CA ARG A 686 21.41 23.17 -33.38
C ARG A 686 22.13 23.41 -32.08
N PHE A 687 21.66 22.73 -31.05
CA PHE A 687 22.29 22.60 -29.76
C PHE A 687 22.39 21.14 -29.37
N SER A 688 23.45 20.80 -28.68
CA SER A 688 23.65 19.48 -28.07
C SER A 688 23.36 19.57 -26.58
N SER A 689 22.64 18.60 -26.03
CA SER A 689 22.28 18.56 -24.62
C SER A 689 22.90 17.37 -23.92
N TRP A 690 23.34 17.57 -22.68
CA TRP A 690 23.80 16.51 -21.80
C TRP A 690 23.08 16.58 -20.46
N LYS A 691 22.75 15.39 -19.89
CA LYS A 691 21.97 15.28 -18.68
C LYS A 691 22.63 14.39 -17.67
N ARG A 692 22.62 14.79 -16.40
CA ARG A 692 23.13 14.03 -15.28
C ARG A 692 22.24 14.17 -14.05
N GLU A 693 22.22 13.16 -13.17
CA GLU A 693 21.55 13.23 -11.88
C GLU A 693 22.56 12.97 -10.76
N VAL A 694 22.53 13.80 -9.73
CA VAL A 694 23.40 13.74 -8.57
C VAL A 694 22.58 13.51 -7.33
N PRO A 695 22.82 12.43 -6.54
CA PRO A 695 22.15 12.23 -5.26
C PRO A 695 22.54 13.33 -4.29
N LEU A 696 21.60 13.77 -3.45
CA LEU A 696 21.77 14.80 -2.42
C LEU A 696 21.47 14.22 -1.04
N HIS A 697 22.24 14.63 -0.03
CA HIS A 697 22.10 14.16 1.36
C HIS A 697 21.84 15.33 2.31
N GLY A 698 22.20 16.56 1.93
CA GLY A 698 22.10 17.77 2.73
C GLY A 698 20.85 18.62 2.49
N ASN A 699 20.90 19.87 2.96
CA ASN A 699 19.83 20.85 2.78
C ASN A 699 19.75 21.33 1.32
N ARG A 700 18.74 20.84 0.59
CA ARG A 700 18.54 21.16 -0.84
C ARG A 700 18.29 22.64 -1.09
N GLY A 701 17.58 23.34 -0.20
CA GLY A 701 17.27 24.76 -0.33
C GLY A 701 18.56 25.60 -0.29
N LEU A 702 19.41 25.36 0.69
CA LEU A 702 20.68 26.03 0.83
C LEU A 702 21.64 25.69 -0.30
N LEU A 703 21.67 24.43 -0.75
CA LEU A 703 22.43 24.02 -1.92
C LEU A 703 22.02 24.80 -3.17
N MET A 704 20.71 24.84 -3.45
CA MET A 704 20.20 25.59 -4.62
C MET A 704 20.48 27.08 -4.53
N GLN A 705 20.34 27.67 -3.36
CA GLN A 705 20.68 29.07 -3.13
C GLN A 705 22.17 29.36 -3.39
N THR A 706 23.07 28.47 -2.90
CA THR A 706 24.51 28.61 -3.10
C THR A 706 24.91 28.40 -4.56
N LEU A 707 24.28 27.42 -5.25
CA LEU A 707 24.51 27.22 -6.70
C LEU A 707 23.98 28.38 -7.54
N ALA A 708 22.98 29.10 -7.06
CA ALA A 708 22.37 30.23 -7.75
C ALA A 708 23.16 31.54 -7.61
N GLU A 709 24.05 31.67 -6.64
CA GLU A 709 24.83 32.88 -6.25
C GLU A 709 24.85 34.00 -7.31
N GLY A 710 23.86 34.90 -7.27
CA GLY A 710 23.80 36.14 -8.10
C GLY A 710 23.57 35.88 -9.61
N LYS A 711 23.45 34.66 -10.08
CA LYS A 711 23.35 34.29 -11.49
C LYS A 711 22.00 33.68 -11.90
N ALA A 712 21.08 33.54 -10.95
CA ALA A 712 19.78 32.93 -11.21
C ALA A 712 18.75 33.98 -11.61
N ALA A 713 18.02 33.72 -12.68
CA ALA A 713 16.72 34.35 -12.86
C ALA A 713 15.77 33.80 -11.79
N ALA A 714 15.25 34.66 -10.92
CA ALA A 714 14.28 34.26 -9.91
C ALA A 714 12.97 33.85 -10.60
N GLY A 715 12.49 32.66 -10.27
CA GLY A 715 11.20 32.12 -10.72
C GLY A 715 11.35 30.78 -11.45
N GLY A 716 10.60 29.77 -11.02
CA GLY A 716 10.60 28.45 -11.61
C GLY A 716 11.01 27.32 -10.64
N GLU A 717 10.87 26.07 -11.09
CA GLU A 717 11.19 24.88 -10.29
C GLU A 717 12.70 24.61 -10.15
N GLY A 718 13.55 25.34 -10.91
CA GLY A 718 14.99 25.17 -10.95
C GLY A 718 15.76 26.45 -11.19
N VAL A 719 17.09 26.35 -11.30
CA VAL A 719 18.01 27.45 -11.52
C VAL A 719 18.63 27.31 -12.91
N ARG A 720 18.46 28.32 -13.76
CA ARG A 720 19.12 28.39 -15.07
C ARG A 720 20.33 29.33 -15.00
N ILE A 721 21.49 28.81 -15.38
CA ILE A 721 22.77 29.52 -15.35
C ILE A 721 23.28 29.63 -16.77
N HIS A 722 23.47 30.88 -17.24
CA HIS A 722 24.07 31.14 -18.52
C HIS A 722 25.58 31.20 -18.38
N THR A 723 26.30 30.55 -19.30
CA THR A 723 27.75 30.54 -19.42
C THR A 723 28.15 31.11 -20.77
N GLY A 724 29.43 31.46 -20.97
CA GLY A 724 29.89 32.00 -22.27
C GLY A 724 29.69 31.03 -23.45
N ASN A 725 29.65 29.70 -23.17
CA ASN A 725 29.60 28.64 -24.18
C ASN A 725 28.31 27.81 -24.17
N GLY A 726 27.32 28.18 -23.36
CA GLY A 726 26.07 27.44 -23.23
C GLY A 726 25.27 27.84 -22.00
N TRP A 727 24.42 26.96 -21.53
CA TRP A 727 23.67 27.17 -20.31
C TRP A 727 23.46 25.83 -19.57
N VAL A 728 23.21 25.93 -18.28
CA VAL A 728 22.91 24.77 -17.41
C VAL A 728 21.62 25.02 -16.66
N TYR A 729 20.77 24.00 -16.56
CA TYR A 729 19.53 24.01 -15.80
C TYR A 729 19.59 22.95 -14.68
N LEU A 730 19.48 23.44 -13.45
CA LEU A 730 19.57 22.66 -12.22
C LEU A 730 18.19 22.49 -11.61
N VAL A 731 17.66 21.27 -11.49
CA VAL A 731 16.31 20.99 -10.99
C VAL A 731 16.36 19.95 -9.88
N PRO A 732 15.94 20.28 -8.66
CA PRO A 732 15.75 19.29 -7.60
C PRO A 732 14.62 18.34 -7.96
N LEU A 733 14.84 17.03 -7.83
CA LEU A 733 13.80 16.04 -8.09
C LEU A 733 12.80 15.96 -6.93
N SER A 734 11.51 15.92 -7.24
CA SER A 734 10.44 15.90 -6.23
C SER A 734 10.36 14.58 -5.45
N ARG A 735 10.60 13.43 -6.11
CA ARG A 735 10.41 12.08 -5.54
C ARG A 735 11.62 11.49 -4.82
N ARG A 736 12.81 11.98 -5.09
CA ARG A 736 14.05 11.47 -4.49
C ARG A 736 15.03 12.60 -4.18
N PRO A 737 15.90 12.43 -3.18
CA PRO A 737 16.89 13.44 -2.86
C PRO A 737 18.00 13.46 -3.92
N ALA A 738 17.72 14.05 -5.07
CA ALA A 738 18.65 14.18 -6.16
C ALA A 738 18.45 15.49 -6.93
N LEU A 739 19.50 15.97 -7.56
CA LEU A 739 19.51 17.12 -8.45
C LEU A 739 19.69 16.63 -9.89
N ARG A 740 18.80 17.04 -10.77
CA ARG A 740 18.96 16.84 -12.21
C ARG A 740 19.66 18.07 -12.80
N ILE A 741 20.69 17.80 -13.58
CA ILE A 741 21.49 18.81 -14.26
C ILE A 741 21.32 18.56 -15.75
N LEU A 742 20.86 19.58 -16.47
CA LEU A 742 20.76 19.59 -17.92
C LEU A 742 21.67 20.72 -18.41
N ALA A 743 22.67 20.38 -19.22
CA ALA A 743 23.53 21.36 -19.86
C ALA A 743 23.30 21.34 -21.38
N GLU A 744 23.41 22.49 -22.02
CA GLU A 744 23.23 22.64 -23.45
C GLU A 744 24.28 23.60 -24.01
N SER A 745 24.85 23.23 -25.16
CA SER A 745 25.84 23.98 -25.90
C SER A 745 25.75 23.64 -27.40
N PRO A 746 26.22 24.51 -28.31
CA PRO A 746 26.41 24.13 -29.71
C PRO A 746 27.31 22.90 -29.89
N ASP A 747 28.24 22.69 -28.96
CA ASP A 747 29.18 21.56 -28.94
C ASP A 747 28.78 20.56 -27.84
N LEU A 748 28.78 19.26 -28.22
CA LEU A 748 28.38 18.18 -27.29
C LEU A 748 29.44 17.97 -26.18
N GLU A 749 30.74 18.12 -26.49
CA GLU A 749 31.80 17.97 -25.48
C GLU A 749 31.67 19.07 -24.43
N VAL A 750 31.44 20.32 -24.88
CA VAL A 750 31.22 21.46 -23.97
C VAL A 750 29.96 21.27 -23.13
N ALA A 751 28.88 20.73 -23.70
CA ALA A 751 27.68 20.43 -22.93
C ALA A 751 27.94 19.37 -21.85
N ALA A 752 28.69 18.32 -22.18
CA ALA A 752 29.09 17.28 -21.23
C ALA A 752 30.00 17.84 -20.11
N GLU A 753 31.01 18.63 -20.45
CA GLU A 753 31.91 19.27 -19.48
C GLU A 753 31.18 20.22 -18.54
N LEU A 754 30.26 21.03 -19.05
CA LEU A 754 29.40 21.91 -18.22
C LEU A 754 28.57 21.09 -17.26
N CYS A 755 27.97 20.02 -17.73
CA CYS A 755 27.15 19.14 -16.90
C CYS A 755 27.99 18.49 -15.79
N ASP A 756 29.19 17.99 -16.11
CA ASP A 756 30.10 17.37 -15.16
C ASP A 756 30.67 18.36 -14.15
N PHE A 757 30.99 19.56 -14.58
CA PHE A 757 31.44 20.66 -13.70
C PHE A 757 30.39 20.96 -12.64
N TYR A 758 29.13 21.19 -13.04
CA TYR A 758 28.06 21.50 -12.10
C TYR A 758 27.66 20.30 -11.26
N ALA A 759 27.80 19.06 -11.76
CA ALA A 759 27.60 17.85 -10.98
C ALA A 759 28.66 17.71 -9.88
N GLY A 760 29.93 17.94 -10.22
CA GLY A 760 31.02 17.97 -9.25
C GLY A 760 30.85 19.06 -8.20
N ARG A 761 30.47 20.27 -8.63
CA ARG A 761 30.19 21.42 -7.73
C ARG A 761 29.03 21.13 -6.79
N ALA A 762 27.92 20.59 -7.30
CA ALA A 762 26.76 20.21 -6.48
C ALA A 762 27.13 19.14 -5.44
N ALA A 763 27.86 18.09 -5.84
CA ALA A 763 28.31 17.03 -4.94
C ALA A 763 29.32 17.53 -3.89
N GLN A 764 30.16 18.48 -4.22
CA GLN A 764 31.07 19.11 -3.26
C GLN A 764 30.30 19.92 -2.22
N LEU A 765 29.43 20.82 -2.67
CA LEU A 765 28.60 21.66 -1.80
C LEU A 765 27.69 20.83 -0.90
N ASP A 766 27.10 19.76 -1.42
CA ASP A 766 26.25 18.85 -0.62
C ASP A 766 27.07 18.25 0.56
N ARG A 767 28.31 17.84 0.31
CA ARG A 767 29.20 17.35 1.37
C ARG A 767 29.62 18.43 2.37
N GLU A 768 29.89 19.65 1.93
CA GLU A 768 30.25 20.77 2.79
C GLU A 768 29.08 21.17 3.69
N LEU A 769 27.88 21.29 3.12
CA LEU A 769 26.65 21.61 3.83
C LEU A 769 26.19 20.51 4.79
N SER A 770 26.41 19.26 4.42
CA SER A 770 26.12 18.10 5.29
C SER A 770 27.03 18.04 6.51
N ARG A 771 28.27 18.55 6.42
CA ARG A 771 29.23 18.64 7.56
C ARG A 771 28.93 19.80 8.51
N GLN A 772 28.25 20.85 8.04
CA GLN A 772 27.87 22.01 8.85
C GLN A 772 26.57 21.78 9.65
N LEU A 773 25.82 20.71 9.36
CA LEU A 773 24.70 20.30 10.18
C LEU A 773 25.25 19.65 11.46
N PRO A 774 24.86 20.13 12.67
CA PRO A 774 25.23 19.47 13.90
C PRO A 774 24.74 18.01 13.88
N PRO A 775 25.49 17.08 14.51
CA PRO A 775 25.03 15.69 14.61
C PRO A 775 23.63 15.67 15.21
N PRO A 776 22.80 14.68 14.88
CA PRO A 776 21.37 14.63 15.27
C PRO A 776 21.11 14.76 16.77
N GLU A 777 22.13 14.66 17.61
CA GLU A 777 22.05 14.80 19.07
C GLU A 777 22.01 16.26 19.59
N GLN A 778 22.18 17.30 18.78
CA GLN A 778 22.27 18.70 19.23
C GLN A 778 21.24 19.65 18.61
N ARG A 779 20.13 19.15 18.09
CA ARG A 779 19.02 20.03 17.69
C ARG A 779 18.16 20.36 18.92
N GLU A 780 18.58 21.34 19.71
CA GLU A 780 17.72 21.99 20.69
C GLU A 780 16.49 22.60 19.99
N SER A 781 15.31 22.27 20.48
CA SER A 781 14.06 22.96 20.12
C SER A 781 14.21 24.45 20.43
N PRO A 782 13.75 25.37 19.59
CA PRO A 782 13.65 26.76 19.98
C PRO A 782 12.74 26.84 21.22
N ALA A 783 13.29 27.48 22.26
CA ALA A 783 12.62 27.67 23.53
C ALA A 783 11.24 28.31 23.33
N GLY A 784 10.25 27.73 23.99
CA GLY A 784 8.91 28.25 24.03
C GLY A 784 8.88 29.67 24.64
N GLU A 785 8.24 30.57 23.97
CA GLU A 785 7.63 31.72 24.61
C GLU A 785 6.22 31.34 25.06
N ARG A 786 5.96 31.67 26.32
CA ARG A 786 4.69 31.47 27.01
C ARG A 786 3.60 32.35 26.37
N LEU A 787 2.48 31.76 26.04
CA LEU A 787 1.15 32.25 26.47
C LEU A 787 0.14 31.11 26.29
#